data_b1eef3f60e2c28a9ae8d434c63a05ff7
#
_entry.id   b1eef3f60e2c28a9ae8d434c63a05ff7
#
_cell.length_a   1.000
_cell.length_b   1.000
_cell.length_c   1.000
_cell.angle_alpha   90.00
_cell.angle_beta   90.00
_cell.angle_gamma   90.00
#
_symmetry.space_group_name_H-M   'P 1'
#
loop_
_entity.id
_entity.type
_entity.pdbx_description
1 polymer ?
#
loop_
_entity_poly.entity_id
_entity_poly.type
_entity_poly.pdbx_seq_one_letter_code
_entity_poly.pdbx_strand_id
1 'polypeptide(L)'
;MEPGYLHNASRISPHCAKAVSRWLLLLFALVFGVNVRPVNADEPIRLVVWGLESGEETKGQDAKIAEFERRHPNIKVMALSMGAGAMNPQKLMTAIVGGVPPDLARQDRFTVGDWASRGAFMPLNGLLAEDARTGGPLAIKQEDYVQATWAETQYRGNTYAIPMDTDDRVLYYNRALFREVGLDPDKPPQTWDELIADAKKLTVRGPGGSYERIGFVPIYGQGWLYLWSWQQDGEFLTPDGRNCTLNNPGTAKALHAMVDWYDALGGIDAVNTFAGGFTGQDQDPFMTGKLAMKVDGDGFVGAIARYHPEIDFGVAPAPVPSARLRHEGQFQKDKTWVTWSGGFAWAIPQGSHHYKEAWQFIQWMNCPKANLIASKAQAAYAKEKGRMFVPTLNANNKATQAVFDEYIPTLPPRYQTAMKVALDLLPSTQFRPVTFVGQRLWDEHVRAVEQAVRHTKTPEAALAYGQTQVQIELDKVYNRDSHPLLPSSAVSGVAAVIALIAVLIICFQLSQWMKSKSKAARAEARAGFMFVTPWMFGFLVFTFGPIIASFILSFCDYDVLHPARWAGISNYVSLATLDRAFILKSIYNALVLAMIGIPLGMMTSLSMAMLLNTKVRGLQYYRTAFYMPSIVPVVATTVLWAWILNGDPSRGLLNAVWKVTLTSWFHWAPPGWLSVPLWAKPSLNLIGLWGAGGGMILWLAGLQSIPTTLYEAASLDGASRRQQFMHVTLPMISPYIFFNLIMGTIGALQTFETAYILGNTAGGQTTGPDDSLLVPVVYLFNNAFQYFKMGYASALAWILFIIILGLTIGQLKMAPRWVHYESDNK
;
A
#
# COMPACT_ATOMS: atom_id res chain seq x y z
N MET A 1 36.60 -4.78 -30.85
CA MET A 1 35.91 -4.86 -32.16
C MET A 1 34.58 -4.16 -31.98
N GLU A 2 34.56 -3.05 -32.57
CA GLU A 2 33.56 -2.07 -32.98
C GLU A 2 32.21 -1.91 -32.21
N PRO A 3 31.90 -0.68 -31.82
CA PRO A 3 30.58 -0.26 -31.35
C PRO A 3 29.81 0.38 -32.53
N GLY A 4 28.83 -0.31 -33.03
CA GLY A 4 27.97 0.24 -34.06
C GLY A 4 26.66 -0.53 -34.11
N TYR A 5 25.63 0.01 -33.39
CA TYR A 5 24.19 -0.15 -33.68
C TYR A 5 23.34 0.55 -32.60
N LEU A 6 23.43 1.90 -32.63
CA LEU A 6 22.46 2.74 -31.94
C LEU A 6 22.12 3.92 -32.85
N HIS A 7 21.35 3.64 -33.91
CA HIS A 7 20.58 4.71 -34.59
C HIS A 7 19.55 4.02 -35.50
N ASN A 8 18.37 3.74 -34.99
CA ASN A 8 17.09 3.78 -35.71
C ASN A 8 15.92 3.55 -34.72
N ALA A 9 15.75 4.46 -33.78
CA ALA A 9 14.45 4.67 -33.16
C ALA A 9 13.62 5.49 -34.18
N SER A 10 12.80 4.79 -34.96
CA SER A 10 11.83 5.41 -35.86
C SER A 10 10.90 6.31 -35.01
N ARG A 11 11.12 7.61 -35.13
CA ARG A 11 10.25 8.67 -34.60
C ARG A 11 8.83 8.40 -35.09
N ILE A 12 7.95 7.94 -34.19
CA ILE A 12 6.51 8.17 -34.38
C ILE A 12 6.37 9.69 -34.46
N SER A 13 5.93 10.17 -35.62
CA SER A 13 5.81 11.58 -35.91
C SER A 13 5.01 12.26 -34.80
N PRO A 14 5.58 13.25 -34.08
CA PRO A 14 4.86 13.99 -33.03
C PRO A 14 3.62 14.74 -33.56
N HIS A 15 3.44 14.73 -34.88
CA HIS A 15 2.36 15.44 -35.56
C HIS A 15 1.00 14.74 -35.48
N CYS A 16 0.92 13.38 -35.45
CA CYS A 16 -0.39 12.71 -35.35
C CYS A 16 -0.96 12.78 -33.92
N ALA A 17 -0.16 12.54 -32.89
CA ALA A 17 -0.63 12.68 -31.50
C ALA A 17 -0.97 14.13 -31.14
N LYS A 18 -0.17 15.10 -31.65
CA LYS A 18 -0.46 16.53 -31.49
C LYS A 18 -1.69 17.01 -32.30
N ALA A 19 -1.99 16.38 -33.42
CA ALA A 19 -3.20 16.71 -34.18
C ALA A 19 -4.46 16.26 -33.45
N VAL A 20 -4.52 15.01 -32.98
CA VAL A 20 -5.67 14.45 -32.23
C VAL A 20 -5.89 15.19 -30.90
N SER A 21 -4.82 15.50 -30.15
CA SER A 21 -4.94 16.26 -28.92
C SER A 21 -5.36 17.73 -29.16
N ARG A 22 -4.90 18.36 -30.26
CA ARG A 22 -5.33 19.71 -30.63
C ARG A 22 -6.80 19.76 -31.07
N TRP A 23 -7.30 18.74 -31.77
CA TRP A 23 -8.71 18.67 -32.15
C TRP A 23 -9.62 18.39 -30.96
N LEU A 24 -9.20 17.55 -30.00
CA LEU A 24 -9.91 17.33 -28.74
C LEU A 24 -9.89 18.57 -27.84
N LEU A 25 -8.75 19.28 -27.75
CA LEU A 25 -8.65 20.54 -27.02
C LEU A 25 -9.46 21.68 -27.67
N LEU A 26 -9.51 21.75 -28.99
CA LEU A 26 -10.36 22.71 -29.74
C LEU A 26 -11.85 22.39 -29.56
N LEU A 27 -12.24 21.12 -29.57
CA LEU A 27 -13.63 20.71 -29.28
C LEU A 27 -13.99 21.02 -27.81
N PHE A 28 -13.08 20.80 -26.88
CA PHE A 28 -13.27 21.13 -25.46
C PHE A 28 -13.33 22.65 -25.22
N ALA A 29 -12.48 23.44 -25.91
CA ALA A 29 -12.50 24.90 -25.84
C ALA A 29 -13.77 25.50 -26.51
N LEU A 30 -14.29 24.88 -27.59
CA LEU A 30 -15.53 25.29 -28.24
C LEU A 30 -16.79 24.95 -27.40
N VAL A 31 -16.75 23.85 -26.66
CA VAL A 31 -17.90 23.41 -25.84
C VAL A 31 -17.92 24.09 -24.46
N PHE A 32 -16.75 24.42 -23.88
CA PHE A 32 -16.66 24.95 -22.52
C PHE A 32 -16.22 26.41 -22.43
N GLY A 33 -15.95 27.10 -23.53
CA GLY A 33 -15.61 28.53 -23.53
C GLY A 33 -14.36 28.86 -22.74
N VAL A 34 -13.39 27.94 -22.62
CA VAL A 34 -12.15 28.15 -21.87
C VAL A 34 -11.26 29.13 -22.65
N ASN A 35 -11.23 30.37 -22.21
CA ASN A 35 -10.25 31.35 -22.67
C ASN A 35 -8.86 30.89 -22.21
N VAL A 36 -8.08 30.32 -23.12
CA VAL A 36 -6.65 30.07 -22.90
C VAL A 36 -5.98 31.46 -22.87
N ARG A 37 -5.75 31.96 -21.66
CA ARG A 37 -4.94 33.17 -21.49
C ARG A 37 -3.49 32.87 -21.92
N PRO A 38 -2.85 33.74 -22.71
CA PRO A 38 -1.42 33.61 -22.97
C PRO A 38 -0.69 33.71 -21.61
N VAL A 39 0.26 32.81 -21.38
CA VAL A 39 1.13 32.84 -20.21
C VAL A 39 1.96 34.15 -20.31
N ASN A 40 1.76 35.09 -19.38
CA ASN A 40 2.58 36.29 -19.29
C ASN A 40 4.00 35.88 -18.88
N ALA A 41 5.00 36.43 -19.56
CA ALA A 41 6.42 36.16 -19.31
C ALA A 41 6.93 36.61 -17.91
N ASP A 42 6.10 37.26 -17.11
CA ASP A 42 6.43 37.82 -15.78
C ASP A 42 5.86 36.94 -14.62
N GLU A 43 5.17 35.85 -14.88
CA GLU A 43 4.74 34.96 -13.77
C GLU A 43 5.90 34.09 -13.26
N PRO A 44 6.12 34.00 -11.93
CA PRO A 44 7.19 33.18 -11.39
C PRO A 44 6.96 31.71 -11.76
N ILE A 45 8.04 30.98 -12.02
CA ILE A 45 8.01 29.53 -12.30
C ILE A 45 7.45 28.82 -11.08
N ARG A 46 6.41 28.03 -11.30
CA ARG A 46 5.79 27.18 -10.27
C ARG A 46 6.45 25.81 -10.27
N LEU A 47 7.41 25.63 -9.36
CA LEU A 47 8.11 24.36 -9.20
C LEU A 47 7.25 23.39 -8.36
N VAL A 48 6.69 22.39 -9.00
CA VAL A 48 5.80 21.39 -8.36
C VAL A 48 6.62 20.26 -7.76
N VAL A 49 6.62 20.14 -6.42
CA VAL A 49 7.40 19.14 -5.67
C VAL A 49 6.44 18.20 -4.94
N TRP A 50 6.50 16.92 -5.26
CA TRP A 50 5.68 15.88 -4.63
C TRP A 50 6.45 15.09 -3.57
N GLY A 51 5.73 14.69 -2.52
CA GLY A 51 6.25 13.82 -1.45
C GLY A 51 6.89 14.57 -0.28
N LEU A 52 6.78 15.89 -0.25
CA LEU A 52 7.21 16.68 0.91
C LEU A 52 6.32 16.34 2.14
N GLU A 53 6.92 16.43 3.31
CA GLU A 53 6.23 16.13 4.56
C GLU A 53 5.23 17.23 4.91
N SER A 54 4.24 16.89 5.71
CA SER A 54 3.24 17.82 6.26
C SER A 54 3.12 17.61 7.76
N GLY A 55 2.72 18.65 8.49
CA GLY A 55 2.52 18.59 9.94
C GLY A 55 3.50 19.41 10.76
N GLU A 56 3.66 19.09 12.03
CA GLU A 56 4.49 19.87 12.97
C GLU A 56 6.01 19.80 12.65
N GLU A 57 6.45 18.75 11.97
CA GLU A 57 7.86 18.52 11.66
C GLU A 57 8.36 19.24 10.42
N THR A 58 7.50 19.98 9.76
CA THR A 58 7.83 20.67 8.50
C THR A 58 8.57 22.01 8.68
N LYS A 59 8.71 22.51 9.90
CA LYS A 59 9.29 23.85 10.12
C LYS A 59 10.69 24.02 9.56
N GLY A 60 11.51 22.98 9.65
CA GLY A 60 12.82 22.96 9.00
C GLY A 60 12.73 22.97 7.49
N GLN A 61 11.86 22.15 6.91
CA GLN A 61 11.58 22.08 5.47
C GLN A 61 11.04 23.43 4.96
N ASP A 62 10.05 24.01 5.65
CA ASP A 62 9.45 25.29 5.29
C ASP A 62 10.50 26.43 5.27
N ALA A 63 11.42 26.42 6.25
CA ALA A 63 12.51 27.40 6.31
C ALA A 63 13.51 27.23 5.15
N LYS A 64 13.83 25.98 4.74
CA LYS A 64 14.64 25.74 3.53
C LYS A 64 13.97 26.28 2.28
N ILE A 65 12.68 26.02 2.11
CA ILE A 65 11.90 26.45 0.95
C ILE A 65 11.81 27.98 0.92
N ALA A 66 11.48 28.62 2.03
CA ALA A 66 11.40 30.06 2.12
C ALA A 66 12.73 30.76 1.76
N GLU A 67 13.86 30.22 2.24
CA GLU A 67 15.18 30.76 1.90
C GLU A 67 15.57 30.48 0.45
N PHE A 68 15.17 29.37 -0.14
CA PHE A 68 15.31 29.06 -1.56
C PHE A 68 14.57 30.09 -2.41
N GLU A 69 13.30 30.35 -2.12
CA GLU A 69 12.48 31.34 -2.83
C GLU A 69 13.03 32.76 -2.67
N ARG A 70 13.58 33.11 -1.49
CA ARG A 70 14.23 34.39 -1.27
C ARG A 70 15.46 34.58 -2.17
N ARG A 71 16.22 33.51 -2.45
CA ARG A 71 17.39 33.52 -3.34
C ARG A 71 17.02 33.48 -4.83
N HIS A 72 15.86 32.85 -5.12
CA HIS A 72 15.34 32.66 -6.47
C HIS A 72 13.93 33.27 -6.58
N PRO A 73 13.80 34.62 -6.59
CA PRO A 73 12.49 35.29 -6.54
C PRO A 73 11.57 34.97 -7.73
N ASN A 74 12.16 34.48 -8.82
CA ASN A 74 11.46 33.99 -10.01
C ASN A 74 10.91 32.55 -9.89
N ILE A 75 11.18 31.87 -8.77
CA ILE A 75 10.71 30.49 -8.55
C ILE A 75 9.81 30.44 -7.32
N LYS A 76 8.63 29.81 -7.46
CA LYS A 76 7.71 29.52 -6.35
C LYS A 76 7.54 28.01 -6.21
N VAL A 77 7.81 27.48 -5.02
CA VAL A 77 7.71 26.03 -4.74
C VAL A 77 6.29 25.68 -4.33
N MET A 78 5.68 24.80 -5.09
CA MET A 78 4.39 24.21 -4.78
C MET A 78 4.59 22.81 -4.17
N ALA A 79 4.67 22.77 -2.85
CA ALA A 79 4.85 21.55 -2.09
C ALA A 79 3.53 20.77 -1.96
N LEU A 80 3.49 19.51 -2.39
CA LEU A 80 2.36 18.62 -2.22
C LEU A 80 2.77 17.42 -1.38
N SER A 81 2.13 17.28 -0.21
CA SER A 81 2.29 16.10 0.63
C SER A 81 1.53 14.91 0.02
N MET A 82 2.17 13.74 0.08
CA MET A 82 1.58 12.46 -0.37
C MET A 82 1.28 11.50 0.79
N GLY A 83 1.28 12.02 2.03
CA GLY A 83 1.19 11.24 3.25
C GLY A 83 2.56 10.90 3.83
N ALA A 84 2.60 10.25 4.99
CA ALA A 84 3.84 9.94 5.68
C ALA A 84 4.72 8.96 4.87
N GLY A 85 5.81 9.47 4.33
CA GLY A 85 6.95 8.67 3.88
C GLY A 85 6.85 7.98 2.54
N ALA A 86 5.71 7.93 1.86
CA ALA A 86 5.61 7.18 0.60
C ALA A 86 4.99 8.00 -0.54
N MET A 87 5.66 8.01 -1.70
CA MET A 87 5.05 8.45 -2.95
C MET A 87 3.95 7.47 -3.35
N ASN A 88 2.77 7.97 -3.74
CA ASN A 88 1.73 7.13 -4.31
C ASN A 88 2.12 6.72 -5.75
N PRO A 89 2.46 5.42 -5.99
CA PRO A 89 2.97 4.98 -7.29
C PRO A 89 1.97 5.20 -8.42
N GLN A 90 0.69 4.94 -8.17
CA GLN A 90 -0.37 5.11 -9.16
C GLN A 90 -0.50 6.57 -9.61
N LYS A 91 -0.45 7.51 -8.66
CA LYS A 91 -0.56 8.94 -8.95
C LYS A 91 0.64 9.43 -9.77
N LEU A 92 1.86 9.03 -9.39
CA LEU A 92 3.07 9.41 -10.10
C LEU A 92 3.08 8.83 -11.52
N MET A 93 2.76 7.53 -11.66
CA MET A 93 2.66 6.86 -12.96
C MET A 93 1.64 7.56 -13.87
N THR A 94 0.45 7.85 -13.36
CA THR A 94 -0.61 8.51 -14.14
C THR A 94 -0.19 9.90 -14.61
N ALA A 95 0.50 10.67 -13.75
CA ALA A 95 0.99 12.01 -14.09
C ALA A 95 2.08 11.96 -15.18
N ILE A 96 3.03 11.01 -15.09
CA ILE A 96 4.09 10.84 -16.10
C ILE A 96 3.49 10.46 -17.44
N VAL A 97 2.60 9.45 -17.48
CA VAL A 97 1.95 8.98 -18.71
C VAL A 97 1.02 10.06 -19.29
N GLY A 98 0.34 10.79 -18.42
CA GLY A 98 -0.52 11.91 -18.81
C GLY A 98 0.23 13.14 -19.36
N GLY A 99 1.59 13.15 -19.31
CA GLY A 99 2.43 14.26 -19.76
C GLY A 99 2.38 15.48 -18.87
N VAL A 100 1.97 15.33 -17.61
CA VAL A 100 1.89 16.38 -16.58
C VAL A 100 2.56 15.91 -15.27
N PRO A 101 3.82 15.43 -15.33
CA PRO A 101 4.52 15.00 -14.13
C PRO A 101 4.79 16.20 -13.21
N PRO A 102 5.05 15.97 -11.90
CA PRO A 102 5.66 16.99 -11.06
C PRO A 102 7.08 17.29 -11.56
N ASP A 103 7.61 18.47 -11.17
CA ASP A 103 8.99 18.82 -11.52
C ASP A 103 10.01 18.04 -10.69
N LEU A 104 9.61 17.64 -9.48
CA LEU A 104 10.44 16.90 -8.54
C LEU A 104 9.59 15.94 -7.70
N ALA A 105 10.12 14.76 -7.44
CA ALA A 105 9.52 13.75 -6.57
C ALA A 105 10.50 13.32 -5.47
N ARG A 106 10.06 13.33 -4.21
CA ARG A 106 10.72 12.61 -3.12
C ARG A 106 10.36 11.14 -3.19
N GLN A 107 11.35 10.28 -3.33
CA GLN A 107 11.18 8.86 -3.58
C GLN A 107 11.99 8.03 -2.58
N ASP A 108 11.43 6.92 -2.06
CA ASP A 108 12.23 5.93 -1.33
C ASP A 108 13.33 5.40 -2.27
N ARG A 109 14.59 5.44 -1.81
CA ARG A 109 15.75 5.02 -2.62
C ARG A 109 15.60 3.59 -3.15
N PHE A 110 14.99 2.71 -2.38
CA PHE A 110 14.69 1.34 -2.74
C PHE A 110 13.92 1.19 -4.07
N THR A 111 13.04 2.13 -4.37
CA THR A 111 12.20 2.07 -5.57
C THR A 111 12.79 2.81 -6.76
N VAL A 112 13.88 3.57 -6.58
CA VAL A 112 14.50 4.36 -7.66
C VAL A 112 14.90 3.48 -8.84
N GLY A 113 15.49 2.31 -8.61
CA GLY A 113 15.89 1.39 -9.66
C GLY A 113 14.71 0.86 -10.48
N ASP A 114 13.57 0.57 -9.84
CA ASP A 114 12.36 0.14 -10.52
C ASP A 114 11.79 1.23 -11.45
N TRP A 115 11.63 2.44 -10.94
CA TRP A 115 11.16 3.59 -11.74
C TRP A 115 12.13 3.96 -12.87
N ALA A 116 13.44 3.94 -12.59
CA ALA A 116 14.49 4.20 -13.58
C ALA A 116 14.48 3.17 -14.71
N SER A 117 14.28 1.89 -14.39
CA SER A 117 14.21 0.80 -15.37
C SER A 117 13.07 0.97 -16.37
N ARG A 118 12.00 1.66 -15.96
CA ARG A 118 10.82 1.95 -16.76
C ARG A 118 10.90 3.30 -17.48
N GLY A 119 12.05 4.01 -17.38
CA GLY A 119 12.20 5.33 -17.99
C GLY A 119 11.34 6.43 -17.37
N ALA A 120 10.88 6.23 -16.13
CA ALA A 120 10.02 7.19 -15.43
C ALA A 120 10.80 8.38 -14.85
N PHE A 121 12.11 8.18 -14.58
CA PHE A 121 12.98 9.22 -14.09
C PHE A 121 14.05 9.60 -15.12
N MET A 122 14.44 10.86 -15.10
CA MET A 122 15.49 11.39 -15.93
C MET A 122 16.86 10.99 -15.36
N PRO A 123 17.84 10.53 -16.20
CA PRO A 123 19.20 10.31 -15.73
C PRO A 123 19.89 11.66 -15.44
N LEU A 124 20.52 11.76 -14.26
CA LEU A 124 21.10 13.00 -13.74
C LEU A 124 22.57 13.18 -14.08
N ASN A 125 23.21 12.21 -14.78
CA ASN A 125 24.64 12.22 -15.11
C ASN A 125 25.09 13.50 -15.83
N GLY A 126 24.26 14.03 -16.74
CA GLY A 126 24.55 15.28 -17.44
C GLY A 126 24.62 16.51 -16.51
N LEU A 127 23.68 16.59 -15.55
CA LEU A 127 23.64 17.67 -14.54
C LEU A 127 24.82 17.55 -13.55
N LEU A 128 25.15 16.33 -13.13
CA LEU A 128 26.31 16.07 -12.27
C LEU A 128 27.65 16.43 -12.98
N ALA A 129 27.78 16.10 -14.27
CA ALA A 129 28.94 16.49 -15.06
C ALA A 129 29.06 18.01 -15.22
N GLU A 130 27.94 18.72 -15.36
CA GLU A 130 27.92 20.19 -15.40
C GLU A 130 28.35 20.77 -14.04
N ASP A 131 27.85 20.23 -12.92
CA ASP A 131 28.29 20.63 -11.58
C ASP A 131 29.80 20.42 -11.38
N ALA A 132 30.33 19.28 -11.80
CA ALA A 132 31.75 18.97 -11.71
C ALA A 132 32.59 19.97 -12.55
N ARG A 133 32.10 20.39 -13.71
CA ARG A 133 32.77 21.34 -14.59
C ARG A 133 32.70 22.78 -14.06
N THR A 134 31.59 23.19 -13.52
CA THR A 134 31.38 24.59 -13.03
C THR A 134 31.97 24.82 -11.66
N GLY A 135 32.04 23.78 -10.80
CA GLY A 135 32.69 23.87 -9.49
C GLY A 135 32.01 24.80 -8.49
N GLY A 136 30.70 25.04 -8.64
CA GLY A 136 29.95 25.98 -7.78
C GLY A 136 29.87 25.53 -6.31
N PRO A 137 29.58 26.44 -5.37
CA PRO A 137 29.53 26.11 -3.93
C PRO A 137 28.38 25.18 -3.53
N LEU A 138 27.42 24.98 -4.43
CA LEU A 138 26.29 24.06 -4.26
C LEU A 138 26.42 22.82 -5.16
N ALA A 139 27.52 22.64 -5.90
CA ALA A 139 27.74 21.50 -6.78
C ALA A 139 27.66 20.19 -6.01
N ILE A 140 26.89 19.26 -6.53
CA ILE A 140 26.72 17.93 -5.95
C ILE A 140 27.92 17.06 -6.34
N LYS A 141 28.58 16.47 -5.33
CA LYS A 141 29.74 15.59 -5.49
C LYS A 141 29.47 14.28 -4.80
N GLN A 142 29.65 13.16 -5.53
CA GLN A 142 29.40 11.82 -4.98
C GLN A 142 30.20 11.53 -3.71
N GLU A 143 31.45 11.99 -3.63
CA GLU A 143 32.33 11.80 -2.46
C GLU A 143 31.80 12.45 -1.18
N ASP A 144 30.88 13.40 -1.26
CA ASP A 144 30.27 14.06 -0.11
C ASP A 144 29.14 13.22 0.52
N TYR A 145 28.73 12.12 -0.12
CA TYR A 145 27.59 11.29 0.30
C TYR A 145 28.04 9.95 0.88
N VAL A 146 27.22 9.40 1.76
CA VAL A 146 27.36 8.03 2.27
C VAL A 146 27.30 7.08 1.07
N GLN A 147 28.31 6.27 0.89
CA GLN A 147 28.48 5.40 -0.30
C GLN A 147 27.25 4.49 -0.56
N ALA A 148 26.72 3.88 0.49
CA ALA A 148 25.55 3.01 0.39
C ALA A 148 24.33 3.75 -0.15
N THR A 149 24.08 4.99 0.29
CA THR A 149 22.93 5.79 -0.14
C THR A 149 23.03 6.19 -1.61
N TRP A 150 24.26 6.55 -2.06
CA TRP A 150 24.51 6.90 -3.46
C TRP A 150 24.34 5.68 -4.37
N ALA A 151 24.89 4.53 -3.99
CA ALA A 151 24.77 3.30 -4.77
C ALA A 151 23.32 2.86 -4.97
N GLU A 152 22.45 3.04 -3.97
CA GLU A 152 21.02 2.70 -4.04
C GLU A 152 20.24 3.60 -5.03
N THR A 153 20.79 4.76 -5.45
CA THR A 153 20.16 5.65 -6.44
C THR A 153 20.66 5.46 -7.88
N GLN A 154 21.58 4.50 -8.09
CA GLN A 154 22.14 4.19 -9.39
C GLN A 154 21.45 2.99 -10.01
N TYR A 155 21.22 3.05 -11.32
CA TYR A 155 20.72 1.92 -12.10
C TYR A 155 21.46 1.83 -13.43
N ARG A 156 22.07 0.67 -13.73
CA ARG A 156 22.86 0.42 -14.96
C ARG A 156 23.88 1.52 -15.26
N GLY A 157 24.63 1.96 -14.24
CA GLY A 157 25.70 2.95 -14.38
C GLY A 157 25.27 4.39 -14.47
N ASN A 158 23.95 4.70 -14.39
CA ASN A 158 23.44 6.06 -14.34
C ASN A 158 22.86 6.37 -12.96
N THR A 159 22.99 7.61 -12.52
CA THR A 159 22.35 8.14 -11.32
C THR A 159 20.99 8.74 -11.68
N TYR A 160 19.93 8.31 -11.00
CA TYR A 160 18.54 8.76 -11.27
C TYR A 160 17.93 9.58 -10.14
N ALA A 161 18.56 9.57 -8.97
CA ALA A 161 18.13 10.41 -7.86
C ALA A 161 19.34 10.85 -7.03
N ILE A 162 19.18 11.94 -6.26
CA ILE A 162 20.17 12.40 -5.30
C ILE A 162 19.71 12.04 -3.89
N PRO A 163 20.48 11.27 -3.10
CA PRO A 163 20.11 10.91 -1.73
C PRO A 163 19.86 12.15 -0.89
N MET A 164 18.82 12.15 -0.08
CA MET A 164 18.41 13.28 0.76
C MET A 164 18.79 13.03 2.22
N ASP A 165 18.38 11.89 2.74
CA ASP A 165 18.59 11.45 4.12
C ASP A 165 19.15 10.02 4.16
N THR A 166 19.60 9.63 5.32
CA THR A 166 20.02 8.25 5.62
C THR A 166 19.63 7.92 7.03
N ASP A 167 19.58 6.64 7.31
CA ASP A 167 19.45 6.10 8.65
C ASP A 167 20.31 4.83 8.75
N ASP A 168 20.43 4.30 9.96
CA ASP A 168 20.96 2.98 10.23
C ASP A 168 20.12 2.27 11.29
N ARG A 169 20.32 0.97 11.46
CA ARG A 169 19.56 0.15 12.40
C ARG A 169 20.41 -0.13 13.63
N VAL A 170 19.92 0.36 14.77
CA VAL A 170 20.56 0.22 16.08
C VAL A 170 19.63 -0.52 17.05
N LEU A 171 20.18 -1.16 18.05
CA LEU A 171 19.44 -1.72 19.18
C LEU A 171 19.15 -0.62 20.21
N TYR A 172 17.89 -0.39 20.49
CA TYR A 172 17.39 0.37 21.64
C TYR A 172 17.09 -0.59 22.78
N TYR A 173 17.51 -0.27 24.00
CA TYR A 173 17.20 -1.05 25.19
C TYR A 173 16.86 -0.15 26.38
N ASN A 174 15.90 -0.57 27.19
CA ASN A 174 15.44 0.17 28.35
C ASN A 174 16.28 -0.20 29.57
N ARG A 175 17.16 0.70 30.01
CA ARG A 175 18.09 0.51 31.08
C ARG A 175 17.42 0.29 32.46
N ALA A 176 16.26 0.93 32.68
CA ALA A 176 15.49 0.74 33.89
C ALA A 176 14.93 -0.68 33.99
N LEU A 177 14.41 -1.22 32.89
CA LEU A 177 13.90 -2.60 32.82
C LEU A 177 15.03 -3.64 32.96
N PHE A 178 16.24 -3.34 32.46
CA PHE A 178 17.42 -4.19 32.67
C PHE A 178 17.75 -4.32 34.18
N ARG A 179 17.79 -3.19 34.90
CA ARG A 179 18.04 -3.22 36.38
C ARG A 179 16.95 -3.98 37.13
N GLU A 180 15.69 -3.83 36.72
CA GLU A 180 14.52 -4.50 37.30
C GLU A 180 14.69 -6.02 37.35
N VAL A 181 15.25 -6.61 36.28
CA VAL A 181 15.43 -8.06 36.14
C VAL A 181 16.87 -8.52 36.49
N GLY A 182 17.73 -7.63 37.04
CA GLY A 182 19.09 -7.93 37.44
C GLY A 182 20.09 -8.03 36.27
N LEU A 183 19.80 -7.46 35.11
CA LEU A 183 20.73 -7.30 34.01
C LEU A 183 21.58 -6.02 34.21
N ASP A 184 22.80 -6.04 33.73
CA ASP A 184 23.69 -4.87 33.76
C ASP A 184 23.25 -3.84 32.69
N PRO A 185 22.77 -2.64 33.07
CA PRO A 185 22.30 -1.64 32.14
C PRO A 185 23.40 -1.03 31.23
N ASP A 186 24.68 -1.28 31.56
CA ASP A 186 25.83 -0.80 30.80
C ASP A 186 26.41 -1.87 29.85
N LYS A 187 25.82 -3.08 29.85
CA LYS A 187 26.20 -4.19 28.99
C LYS A 187 25.00 -4.68 28.17
N PRO A 188 24.64 -3.98 27.08
CA PRO A 188 23.61 -4.47 26.15
C PRO A 188 24.05 -5.76 25.46
N PRO A 189 23.13 -6.62 25.02
CA PRO A 189 23.45 -7.82 24.27
C PRO A 189 24.22 -7.50 23.00
N GLN A 190 25.31 -8.21 22.74
CA GLN A 190 26.15 -8.07 21.55
C GLN A 190 25.94 -9.20 20.55
N THR A 191 25.43 -10.34 21.04
CA THR A 191 25.17 -11.52 20.23
C THR A 191 23.68 -11.85 20.17
N TRP A 192 23.29 -12.62 19.13
CA TRP A 192 21.93 -13.14 18.98
C TRP A 192 21.50 -14.00 20.17
N ASP A 193 22.45 -14.80 20.72
CA ASP A 193 22.18 -15.65 21.88
C ASP A 193 21.93 -14.82 23.15
N GLU A 194 22.69 -13.76 23.35
CA GLU A 194 22.48 -12.82 24.45
C GLU A 194 21.16 -12.07 24.29
N LEU A 195 20.86 -11.59 23.08
CA LEU A 195 19.61 -10.87 22.78
C LEU A 195 18.38 -11.67 23.21
N ILE A 196 18.30 -12.95 22.81
CA ILE A 196 17.13 -13.76 23.13
C ILE A 196 17.11 -14.23 24.59
N ALA A 197 18.30 -14.44 25.21
CA ALA A 197 18.40 -14.76 26.62
C ALA A 197 17.90 -13.60 27.50
N ASP A 198 18.29 -12.38 27.18
CA ASP A 198 17.83 -11.18 27.88
C ASP A 198 16.37 -10.88 27.59
N ALA A 199 15.90 -11.08 26.33
CA ALA A 199 14.51 -10.93 25.98
C ALA A 199 13.60 -11.83 26.80
N LYS A 200 13.99 -13.09 27.04
CA LYS A 200 13.24 -14.03 27.90
C LYS A 200 13.12 -13.53 29.33
N LYS A 201 14.22 -13.01 29.92
CA LYS A 201 14.22 -12.47 31.30
C LYS A 201 13.35 -11.22 31.42
N LEU A 202 13.35 -10.38 30.39
CA LEU A 202 12.60 -9.12 30.31
C LEU A 202 11.12 -9.30 30.01
N THR A 203 10.70 -10.48 29.54
CA THR A 203 9.32 -10.77 29.17
C THR A 203 8.47 -11.08 30.40
N VAL A 204 7.36 -10.37 30.56
CA VAL A 204 6.39 -10.55 31.65
C VAL A 204 5.03 -10.92 31.06
N ARG A 205 4.46 -12.02 31.58
CA ARG A 205 3.11 -12.49 31.21
C ARG A 205 2.11 -12.12 32.30
N GLY A 206 0.96 -11.62 31.89
CA GLY A 206 -0.17 -11.33 32.76
C GLY A 206 -1.18 -12.48 32.83
N PRO A 207 -2.32 -12.26 33.49
CA PRO A 207 -3.40 -13.21 33.59
C PRO A 207 -3.90 -13.70 32.23
N GLY A 208 -4.19 -15.01 32.11
CA GLY A 208 -4.64 -15.60 30.84
C GLY A 208 -3.56 -15.75 29.78
N GLY A 209 -2.26 -15.57 30.13
CA GLY A 209 -1.12 -15.74 29.22
C GLY A 209 -0.88 -14.58 28.27
N SER A 210 -1.63 -13.48 28.41
CA SER A 210 -1.37 -12.23 27.67
C SER A 210 -0.05 -11.59 28.09
N TYR A 211 0.56 -10.80 27.21
CA TYR A 211 1.79 -10.08 27.57
C TYR A 211 1.46 -8.78 28.28
N GLU A 212 2.11 -8.53 29.39
CA GLU A 212 2.23 -7.21 30.03
C GLU A 212 3.43 -6.46 29.45
N ARG A 213 4.52 -7.21 29.20
CA ARG A 213 5.74 -6.72 28.58
C ARG A 213 6.40 -7.85 27.77
N ILE A 214 6.94 -7.51 26.61
CA ILE A 214 7.80 -8.40 25.81
C ILE A 214 9.23 -7.86 25.82
N GLY A 215 10.22 -8.75 25.94
CA GLY A 215 11.62 -8.38 25.95
C GLY A 215 12.11 -7.87 24.61
N PHE A 216 11.71 -8.52 23.51
CA PHE A 216 12.10 -8.18 22.13
C PHE A 216 11.07 -8.72 21.16
N VAL A 217 10.84 -7.99 20.06
CA VAL A 217 10.01 -8.45 18.92
C VAL A 217 10.85 -8.34 17.65
N PRO A 218 11.16 -9.45 16.96
CA PRO A 218 12.16 -9.46 15.89
C PRO A 218 11.91 -8.46 14.75
N ILE A 219 10.67 -8.33 14.27
CA ILE A 219 10.32 -7.41 13.15
C ILE A 219 9.66 -6.11 13.62
N TYR A 220 9.44 -5.90 14.93
CA TYR A 220 8.89 -4.63 15.41
C TYR A 220 9.95 -3.53 15.36
N GLY A 221 9.62 -2.41 14.68
CA GLY A 221 10.59 -1.41 14.29
C GLY A 221 11.18 -1.75 12.91
N GLN A 222 12.48 -2.01 12.83
CA GLN A 222 13.19 -2.18 11.55
C GLN A 222 14.09 -3.44 11.51
N GLY A 223 13.81 -4.44 12.35
CA GLY A 223 14.55 -5.71 12.42
C GLY A 223 14.13 -6.73 11.34
N TRP A 224 14.09 -6.32 10.07
CA TRP A 224 13.72 -7.18 8.95
C TRP A 224 14.76 -8.25 8.63
N LEU A 225 14.36 -9.31 7.93
CA LEU A 225 15.25 -10.40 7.50
C LEU A 225 16.49 -9.91 6.75
N TYR A 226 16.42 -8.76 6.05
CA TYR A 226 17.58 -8.14 5.40
C TYR A 226 18.74 -7.94 6.37
N LEU A 227 18.48 -7.32 7.55
CA LEU A 227 19.49 -7.07 8.56
C LEU A 227 20.16 -8.37 9.02
N TRP A 228 19.33 -9.33 9.45
CA TRP A 228 19.79 -10.58 10.02
C TRP A 228 20.52 -11.46 8.98
N SER A 229 20.06 -11.40 7.73
CA SER A 229 20.68 -12.10 6.61
C SER A 229 22.08 -11.54 6.30
N TRP A 230 22.25 -10.22 6.17
CA TRP A 230 23.57 -9.60 5.95
C TRP A 230 24.55 -9.86 7.07
N GLN A 231 24.09 -10.02 8.30
CA GLN A 231 24.94 -10.43 9.43
C GLN A 231 25.42 -11.88 9.31
N GLN A 232 24.85 -12.67 8.40
CA GLN A 232 25.26 -14.02 8.03
C GLN A 232 25.84 -14.10 6.61
N ASP A 233 26.26 -12.97 6.01
CA ASP A 233 26.74 -12.83 4.63
C ASP A 233 25.73 -13.33 3.59
N GLY A 234 24.45 -13.23 3.89
CA GLY A 234 23.39 -13.54 2.93
C GLY A 234 23.29 -12.46 1.87
N GLU A 235 22.97 -12.87 0.64
CA GLU A 235 22.77 -12.02 -0.52
C GLU A 235 21.38 -12.26 -1.10
N PHE A 236 20.81 -11.27 -1.75
CA PHE A 236 19.44 -11.34 -2.28
C PHE A 236 19.37 -11.42 -3.79
N LEU A 237 20.41 -10.90 -4.47
CA LEU A 237 20.60 -10.98 -5.92
C LEU A 237 22.08 -11.23 -6.23
N THR A 238 22.34 -11.85 -7.37
CA THR A 238 23.70 -11.89 -7.92
C THR A 238 24.19 -10.49 -8.28
N PRO A 239 25.51 -10.22 -8.31
CA PRO A 239 26.06 -8.88 -8.60
C PRO A 239 25.62 -8.29 -9.94
N ASP A 240 25.29 -9.12 -10.94
CA ASP A 240 24.75 -8.71 -12.23
C ASP A 240 23.24 -8.47 -12.21
N GLY A 241 22.57 -8.70 -11.06
CA GLY A 241 21.14 -8.52 -10.84
C GLY A 241 20.25 -9.50 -11.61
N ARG A 242 20.80 -10.56 -12.21
CA ARG A 242 20.06 -11.49 -13.07
C ARG A 242 19.39 -12.64 -12.31
N ASN A 243 20.00 -13.06 -11.20
CA ASN A 243 19.49 -14.19 -10.44
C ASN A 243 19.15 -13.79 -9.01
N CYS A 244 18.00 -14.25 -8.56
CA CYS A 244 17.60 -14.12 -7.15
C CYS A 244 18.34 -15.17 -6.31
N THR A 245 18.97 -14.74 -5.23
CA THR A 245 19.71 -15.59 -4.29
C THR A 245 19.08 -15.61 -2.91
N LEU A 246 17.80 -15.34 -2.79
CA LEU A 246 17.08 -15.26 -1.51
C LEU A 246 17.26 -16.55 -0.67
N ASN A 247 17.27 -17.72 -1.29
CA ASN A 247 17.53 -19.00 -0.64
C ASN A 247 19.02 -19.34 -0.64
N ASN A 248 19.80 -18.62 0.15
CA ASN A 248 21.21 -18.92 0.39
C ASN A 248 21.44 -19.34 1.84
N PRO A 249 22.59 -19.98 2.16
CA PRO A 249 22.87 -20.48 3.51
C PRO A 249 22.84 -19.39 4.59
N GLY A 250 23.27 -18.16 4.29
CA GLY A 250 23.26 -17.04 5.25
C GLY A 250 21.82 -16.62 5.58
N THR A 251 21.00 -16.41 4.57
CA THR A 251 19.58 -16.04 4.77
C THR A 251 18.79 -17.16 5.46
N ALA A 252 19.06 -18.43 5.13
CA ALA A 252 18.43 -19.56 5.82
C ALA A 252 18.79 -19.60 7.30
N LYS A 253 20.06 -19.44 7.67
CA LYS A 253 20.49 -19.36 9.09
C LYS A 253 19.81 -18.20 9.83
N ALA A 254 19.71 -17.03 9.20
CA ALA A 254 19.04 -15.87 9.77
C ALA A 254 17.54 -16.15 10.00
N LEU A 255 16.88 -16.80 9.04
CA LEU A 255 15.47 -17.12 9.16
C LEU A 255 15.21 -18.20 10.22
N HIS A 256 16.10 -19.20 10.36
CA HIS A 256 16.05 -20.16 11.47
C HIS A 256 16.12 -19.45 12.83
N ALA A 257 17.08 -18.52 13.01
CA ALA A 257 17.19 -17.76 14.23
C ALA A 257 15.90 -16.95 14.52
N MET A 258 15.30 -16.33 13.51
CA MET A 258 14.03 -15.62 13.70
C MET A 258 12.89 -16.56 14.13
N VAL A 259 12.80 -17.77 13.57
CA VAL A 259 11.83 -18.80 14.01
C VAL A 259 12.05 -19.14 15.48
N ASP A 260 13.29 -19.46 15.85
CA ASP A 260 13.65 -19.78 17.23
C ASP A 260 13.33 -18.63 18.21
N TRP A 261 13.50 -17.37 17.79
CA TRP A 261 13.18 -16.20 18.62
C TRP A 261 11.65 -16.08 18.83
N TYR A 262 10.85 -16.24 17.76
CA TYR A 262 9.39 -16.20 17.89
C TYR A 262 8.87 -17.32 18.77
N ASP A 263 9.39 -18.54 18.59
CA ASP A 263 9.01 -19.71 19.41
C ASP A 263 9.38 -19.50 20.89
N ALA A 264 10.59 -18.98 21.13
CA ALA A 264 11.08 -18.67 22.49
C ALA A 264 10.22 -17.62 23.20
N LEU A 265 9.61 -16.72 22.45
CA LEU A 265 8.74 -15.65 22.95
C LEU A 265 7.25 -16.06 22.96
N GLY A 266 6.89 -17.26 22.53
CA GLY A 266 5.52 -17.80 22.60
C GLY A 266 4.72 -17.79 21.30
N GLY A 267 5.42 -17.66 20.18
CA GLY A 267 4.87 -17.77 18.83
C GLY A 267 4.37 -16.44 18.25
N ILE A 268 4.30 -16.40 16.93
CA ILE A 268 3.99 -15.18 16.17
C ILE A 268 2.62 -14.59 16.51
N ASP A 269 1.59 -15.43 16.72
CA ASP A 269 0.23 -14.92 16.93
C ASP A 269 0.12 -14.15 18.26
N ALA A 270 0.76 -14.65 19.31
CA ALA A 270 0.80 -13.98 20.61
C ALA A 270 1.62 -12.67 20.53
N VAL A 271 2.79 -12.72 19.91
CA VAL A 271 3.67 -11.56 19.71
C VAL A 271 3.01 -10.49 18.86
N ASN A 272 2.37 -10.87 17.72
CA ASN A 272 1.71 -9.92 16.83
C ASN A 272 0.43 -9.35 17.43
N THR A 273 -0.30 -10.11 18.24
CA THR A 273 -1.46 -9.58 18.99
C THR A 273 -1.03 -8.46 19.93
N PHE A 274 0.09 -8.66 20.62
CA PHE A 274 0.67 -7.62 21.48
C PHE A 274 1.17 -6.43 20.64
N ALA A 275 2.00 -6.67 19.62
CA ALA A 275 2.61 -5.61 18.80
C ALA A 275 1.56 -4.80 18.01
N GLY A 276 0.51 -5.44 17.48
CA GLY A 276 -0.57 -4.79 16.75
C GLY A 276 -1.46 -3.87 17.60
N GLY A 277 -1.29 -3.92 18.94
CA GLY A 277 -1.97 -3.00 19.86
C GLY A 277 -1.42 -1.57 19.85
N PHE A 278 -0.24 -1.34 19.30
CA PHE A 278 0.45 -0.05 19.39
C PHE A 278 0.39 0.71 18.06
N THR A 279 -0.42 1.76 18.03
CA THR A 279 -0.58 2.65 16.87
C THR A 279 -0.27 4.10 17.29
N GLY A 280 0.64 4.75 16.56
CA GLY A 280 1.09 6.11 16.88
C GLY A 280 2.46 6.15 17.57
N GLN A 281 3.24 7.16 17.20
CA GLN A 281 4.63 7.29 17.71
C GLN A 281 4.70 7.60 19.19
N ASP A 282 3.77 8.39 19.72
CA ASP A 282 3.66 8.74 21.14
C ASP A 282 3.34 7.56 22.05
N GLN A 283 2.85 6.46 21.47
CA GLN A 283 2.40 5.28 22.19
C GLN A 283 3.22 4.03 21.86
N ASP A 284 4.42 4.22 21.31
CA ASP A 284 5.33 3.12 21.02
C ASP A 284 5.56 2.27 22.28
N PRO A 285 5.50 0.92 22.19
CA PRO A 285 5.62 0.04 23.35
C PRO A 285 6.98 0.14 24.06
N PHE A 286 8.03 0.52 23.34
CA PHE A 286 9.32 0.79 23.97
C PHE A 286 9.23 2.04 24.87
N MET A 287 8.63 3.12 24.38
CA MET A 287 8.46 4.36 25.13
C MET A 287 7.54 4.20 26.34
N THR A 288 6.56 3.31 26.24
CA THR A 288 5.63 3.01 27.35
C THR A 288 6.10 1.89 28.28
N GLY A 289 7.34 1.37 28.10
CA GLY A 289 7.91 0.31 28.91
C GLY A 289 7.30 -1.08 28.71
N LYS A 290 6.48 -1.26 27.67
CA LYS A 290 5.88 -2.55 27.32
C LYS A 290 6.76 -3.40 26.40
N LEU A 291 7.75 -2.81 25.75
CA LEU A 291 8.78 -3.49 24.96
C LEU A 291 10.15 -3.08 25.54
N ALA A 292 10.96 -4.04 25.93
CA ALA A 292 12.22 -3.73 26.59
C ALA A 292 13.38 -3.46 25.62
N MET A 293 13.38 -4.10 24.47
CA MET A 293 14.39 -3.95 23.41
C MET A 293 13.74 -3.92 22.04
N LYS A 294 14.26 -3.09 21.13
CA LYS A 294 13.85 -3.06 19.72
C LYS A 294 15.02 -2.69 18.82
N VAL A 295 15.01 -3.16 17.59
CA VAL A 295 15.89 -2.68 16.52
C VAL A 295 15.12 -1.67 15.68
N ASP A 296 15.62 -0.43 15.62
CA ASP A 296 14.96 0.63 14.85
C ASP A 296 15.98 1.61 14.26
N GLY A 297 15.51 2.54 13.42
CA GLY A 297 16.34 3.61 12.85
C GLY A 297 16.80 4.62 13.90
N ASP A 298 17.92 5.29 13.64
CA ASP A 298 18.47 6.35 14.50
C ASP A 298 17.50 7.50 14.76
N GLY A 299 16.60 7.79 13.81
CA GLY A 299 15.54 8.80 13.97
C GLY A 299 14.59 8.55 15.14
N PHE A 300 14.53 7.32 15.67
CA PHE A 300 13.72 7.00 16.86
C PHE A 300 14.22 7.71 18.12
N VAL A 301 15.51 8.09 18.20
CA VAL A 301 16.06 8.95 19.26
C VAL A 301 15.32 10.28 19.34
N GLY A 302 15.03 10.88 18.19
CA GLY A 302 14.24 12.12 18.10
C GLY A 302 12.78 11.95 18.56
N ALA A 303 12.16 10.79 18.29
CA ALA A 303 10.84 10.47 18.80
C ALA A 303 10.83 10.32 20.33
N ILE A 304 11.82 9.62 20.89
CA ILE A 304 11.97 9.53 22.36
C ILE A 304 12.12 10.93 22.97
N ALA A 305 12.98 11.76 22.43
CA ALA A 305 13.22 13.14 22.91
C ALA A 305 11.96 14.01 22.89
N ARG A 306 11.04 13.74 21.96
CA ARG A 306 9.80 14.49 21.78
C ARG A 306 8.67 14.04 22.70
N TYR A 307 8.48 12.73 22.83
CA TYR A 307 7.30 12.19 23.50
C TYR A 307 7.58 11.69 24.91
N HIS A 308 8.76 11.12 25.14
CA HIS A 308 9.15 10.47 26.40
C HIS A 308 10.60 10.75 26.79
N PRO A 309 10.99 12.03 26.95
CA PRO A 309 12.38 12.40 27.25
C PRO A 309 12.88 11.87 28.59
N GLU A 310 11.99 11.41 29.46
CA GLU A 310 12.31 10.87 30.79
C GLU A 310 12.86 9.43 30.75
N ILE A 311 12.65 8.69 29.68
CA ILE A 311 13.06 7.26 29.59
C ILE A 311 14.57 7.12 29.73
N ASP A 312 15.00 6.20 30.63
CA ASP A 312 16.38 5.78 30.72
C ASP A 312 16.68 4.68 29.72
N PHE A 313 17.15 5.07 28.54
CA PHE A 313 17.45 4.19 27.42
C PHE A 313 18.94 4.16 27.09
N GLY A 314 19.37 3.08 26.48
CA GLY A 314 20.67 2.96 25.82
C GLY A 314 20.50 2.60 24.35
N VAL A 315 21.53 2.90 23.56
CA VAL A 315 21.65 2.54 22.15
C VAL A 315 22.96 1.79 21.94
N ALA A 316 22.89 0.69 21.19
CA ALA A 316 24.05 -0.14 20.84
C ALA A 316 23.93 -0.60 19.36
N PRO A 317 25.02 -1.08 18.74
CA PRO A 317 24.91 -1.80 17.47
C PRO A 317 23.92 -2.97 17.59
N ALA A 318 23.19 -3.27 16.52
CA ALA A 318 22.32 -4.45 16.50
C ALA A 318 23.16 -5.72 16.75
N PRO A 319 22.74 -6.62 17.65
CA PRO A 319 23.49 -7.85 17.99
C PRO A 319 23.76 -8.68 16.76
N VAL A 320 24.92 -9.36 16.73
CA VAL A 320 25.38 -10.16 15.59
C VAL A 320 25.57 -11.63 16.00
N PRO A 321 25.71 -12.57 15.07
CA PRO A 321 26.08 -13.95 15.42
C PRO A 321 27.37 -14.02 16.24
N SER A 322 27.42 -14.90 17.21
CA SER A 322 28.58 -15.06 18.11
C SER A 322 29.91 -15.33 17.37
N ALA A 323 29.84 -16.08 16.25
CA ALA A 323 30.98 -16.32 15.38
C ALA A 323 31.49 -15.05 14.68
N ARG A 324 30.58 -14.13 14.26
CA ARG A 324 30.97 -12.85 13.67
C ARG A 324 31.62 -11.93 14.70
N LEU A 325 31.06 -11.87 15.91
CA LEU A 325 31.67 -11.07 17.01
C LEU A 325 33.09 -11.50 17.30
N ARG A 326 33.38 -12.82 17.26
CA ARG A 326 34.71 -13.37 17.52
C ARG A 326 35.59 -13.46 16.28
N HIS A 327 35.13 -13.04 15.11
CA HIS A 327 35.84 -13.16 13.84
C HIS A 327 36.25 -14.62 13.51
N GLU A 328 35.34 -15.58 13.74
CA GLU A 328 35.54 -17.00 13.49
C GLU A 328 34.99 -17.47 12.13
N GLY A 329 35.58 -18.54 11.61
CA GLY A 329 35.08 -19.17 10.37
C GLY A 329 35.10 -18.24 9.15
N GLN A 330 33.95 -18.07 8.53
CA GLN A 330 33.78 -17.19 7.35
C GLN A 330 34.00 -15.71 7.66
N PHE A 331 33.87 -15.28 8.94
CA PHE A 331 33.89 -13.87 9.37
C PHE A 331 35.27 -13.33 9.74
N GLN A 332 36.37 -14.06 9.49
CA GLN A 332 37.74 -13.67 9.92
C GLN A 332 38.21 -12.30 9.44
N LYS A 333 37.75 -11.87 8.26
CA LYS A 333 38.12 -10.59 7.63
C LYS A 333 36.97 -9.57 7.58
N ASP A 334 35.83 -9.92 8.10
CA ASP A 334 34.63 -9.13 7.97
C ASP A 334 34.52 -8.06 9.06
N LYS A 335 33.73 -7.03 8.79
CA LYS A 335 33.31 -6.07 9.81
C LYS A 335 32.49 -6.79 10.88
N THR A 336 32.75 -6.48 12.14
CA THR A 336 31.96 -7.03 13.25
C THR A 336 30.51 -6.62 13.14
N TRP A 337 30.26 -5.31 13.02
CA TRP A 337 28.91 -4.78 12.96
C TRP A 337 28.46 -4.62 11.52
N VAL A 338 27.22 -5.02 11.25
CA VAL A 338 26.55 -4.85 9.98
C VAL A 338 25.17 -4.25 10.26
N THR A 339 24.87 -3.14 9.62
CA THR A 339 23.57 -2.48 9.66
C THR A 339 23.07 -2.22 8.24
N TRP A 340 21.88 -1.66 8.08
CA TRP A 340 21.36 -1.28 6.78
C TRP A 340 20.71 0.10 6.78
N SER A 341 20.80 0.78 5.64
CA SER A 341 20.24 2.11 5.44
C SER A 341 18.92 2.06 4.68
N GLY A 342 17.96 2.80 5.20
CA GLY A 342 16.81 3.27 4.45
C GLY A 342 16.94 4.76 4.14
N GLY A 343 15.87 5.36 3.63
CA GLY A 343 15.74 6.80 3.41
C GLY A 343 15.32 7.16 2.01
N PHE A 344 15.28 8.48 1.75
CA PHE A 344 14.67 9.05 0.55
C PHE A 344 15.70 9.74 -0.33
N ALA A 345 15.30 9.99 -1.56
CA ALA A 345 16.08 10.71 -2.56
C ALA A 345 15.19 11.62 -3.39
N TRP A 346 15.80 12.62 -4.01
CA TRP A 346 15.17 13.52 -4.96
C TRP A 346 15.34 12.98 -6.37
N ALA A 347 14.23 12.67 -7.04
CA ALA A 347 14.20 12.22 -8.44
C ALA A 347 13.47 13.24 -9.31
N ILE A 348 13.97 13.48 -10.52
CA ILE A 348 13.31 14.32 -11.52
C ILE A 348 12.53 13.39 -12.46
N PRO A 349 11.19 13.45 -12.48
CA PRO A 349 10.39 12.65 -13.41
C PRO A 349 10.68 12.99 -14.87
N GLN A 350 10.62 11.96 -15.72
CA GLN A 350 10.76 12.14 -17.16
C GLN A 350 9.63 13.04 -17.69
N GLY A 351 9.97 14.05 -18.49
CA GLY A 351 9.01 15.01 -19.01
C GLY A 351 8.77 16.24 -18.13
N SER A 352 9.49 16.39 -17.00
CA SER A 352 9.49 17.65 -16.24
C SER A 352 9.87 18.84 -17.12
N HIS A 353 9.09 19.89 -17.07
CA HIS A 353 9.32 21.12 -17.84
C HIS A 353 10.34 22.06 -17.19
N HIS A 354 10.52 21.95 -15.87
CA HIS A 354 11.39 22.81 -15.04
C HIS A 354 12.52 22.03 -14.39
N TYR A 355 13.11 21.05 -15.12
CA TYR A 355 14.16 20.17 -14.57
C TYR A 355 15.42 20.91 -14.11
N LYS A 356 15.73 22.08 -14.70
CA LYS A 356 16.88 22.92 -14.30
C LYS A 356 16.63 23.59 -12.96
N GLU A 357 15.45 24.14 -12.75
CA GLU A 357 15.00 24.72 -11.49
C GLU A 357 14.85 23.66 -10.41
N ALA A 358 14.37 22.45 -10.79
CA ALA A 358 14.35 21.28 -9.92
C ALA A 358 15.78 20.88 -9.48
N TRP A 359 16.75 20.92 -10.39
CA TRP A 359 18.16 20.67 -10.05
C TRP A 359 18.71 21.70 -9.07
N GLN A 360 18.48 23.00 -9.29
CA GLN A 360 18.86 24.07 -8.35
C GLN A 360 18.22 23.86 -6.97
N PHE A 361 16.98 23.40 -6.95
CA PHE A 361 16.31 23.08 -5.68
C PHE A 361 16.97 21.86 -5.00
N ILE A 362 17.32 20.81 -5.72
CA ILE A 362 18.04 19.63 -5.17
C ILE A 362 19.38 20.06 -4.58
N GLN A 363 20.18 20.85 -5.32
CA GLN A 363 21.45 21.37 -4.85
C GLN A 363 21.31 22.15 -3.54
N TRP A 364 20.30 23.01 -3.47
CA TRP A 364 20.00 23.80 -2.26
C TRP A 364 19.56 22.91 -1.11
N MET A 365 18.60 22.01 -1.32
CA MET A 365 18.04 21.17 -0.26
C MET A 365 19.06 20.23 0.39
N ASN A 366 20.11 19.84 -0.32
CA ASN A 366 21.14 18.92 0.16
C ASN A 366 22.40 19.64 0.70
N CYS A 367 22.54 20.97 0.54
CA CYS A 367 23.74 21.66 1.00
C CYS A 367 23.78 21.83 2.53
N PRO A 368 24.98 21.88 3.15
CA PRO A 368 25.13 22.03 4.60
C PRO A 368 24.41 23.28 5.14
N LYS A 369 24.49 24.40 4.44
CA LYS A 369 23.85 25.67 4.86
C LYS A 369 22.33 25.56 4.97
N ALA A 370 21.66 24.90 4.01
CA ALA A 370 20.21 24.70 4.05
C ALA A 370 19.83 23.77 5.21
N ASN A 371 20.64 22.73 5.49
CA ASN A 371 20.39 21.82 6.60
C ASN A 371 20.56 22.49 7.96
N LEU A 372 21.53 23.40 8.12
CA LEU A 372 21.66 24.23 9.32
C LEU A 372 20.44 25.16 9.51
N ILE A 373 19.96 25.82 8.45
CA ILE A 373 18.74 26.65 8.50
C ILE A 373 17.54 25.81 8.94
N ALA A 374 17.39 24.60 8.40
CA ALA A 374 16.32 23.68 8.78
C ALA A 374 16.40 23.28 10.25
N SER A 375 17.59 22.86 10.69
CA SER A 375 17.82 22.44 12.09
C SER A 375 17.55 23.57 13.05
N LYS A 376 17.96 24.81 12.71
CA LYS A 376 17.70 25.99 13.54
C LYS A 376 16.20 26.31 13.66
N ALA A 377 15.48 26.23 12.57
CA ALA A 377 14.02 26.46 12.58
C ALA A 377 13.28 25.36 13.36
N GLN A 378 13.67 24.11 13.18
CA GLN A 378 13.07 22.97 13.90
C GLN A 378 13.40 22.99 15.38
N ALA A 379 14.65 23.35 15.76
CA ALA A 379 15.07 23.50 17.14
C ALA A 379 14.33 24.64 17.85
N ALA A 380 14.14 25.77 17.17
CA ALA A 380 13.37 26.89 17.71
C ALA A 380 11.91 26.49 17.96
N TYR A 381 11.29 25.78 17.01
CA TYR A 381 9.93 25.25 17.17
C TYR A 381 9.83 24.22 18.29
N ALA A 382 10.78 23.27 18.38
CA ALA A 382 10.82 22.30 19.47
C ALA A 382 10.91 23.00 20.83
N LYS A 383 11.78 24.00 20.97
CA LYS A 383 11.93 24.82 22.17
C LYS A 383 10.64 25.56 22.54
N GLU A 384 9.92 26.13 21.57
CA GLU A 384 8.60 26.78 21.78
C GLU A 384 7.60 25.78 22.36
N LYS A 385 7.64 24.52 21.94
CA LYS A 385 6.78 23.45 22.42
C LYS A 385 7.28 22.79 23.72
N GLY A 386 8.35 23.27 24.32
CA GLY A 386 8.99 22.64 25.51
C GLY A 386 9.62 21.29 25.23
N ARG A 387 9.99 21.02 23.97
CA ARG A 387 10.55 19.74 23.51
C ARG A 387 12.03 19.89 23.18
N MET A 388 12.77 18.77 23.23
CA MET A 388 14.17 18.71 22.82
C MET A 388 14.25 18.42 21.31
N PHE A 389 15.14 19.12 20.62
CA PHE A 389 15.49 18.82 19.24
C PHE A 389 16.70 17.89 19.19
N VAL A 390 16.57 16.76 18.50
CA VAL A 390 17.69 15.85 18.18
C VAL A 390 17.82 15.82 16.65
N PRO A 391 19.01 16.14 16.10
CA PRO A 391 19.22 16.08 14.66
C PRO A 391 19.23 14.63 14.16
N THR A 392 18.89 14.43 12.89
CA THR A 392 18.94 13.15 12.18
C THR A 392 20.12 13.10 11.22
N LEU A 393 20.52 11.89 10.81
CA LEU A 393 21.54 11.67 9.80
C LEU A 393 21.06 12.19 8.42
N ASN A 394 21.97 12.82 7.68
CA ASN A 394 21.75 13.23 6.31
C ASN A 394 22.60 12.34 5.39
N ALA A 395 22.14 12.10 4.15
CA ALA A 395 22.93 11.35 3.19
C ALA A 395 24.22 12.08 2.81
N ASN A 396 24.24 13.43 2.88
CA ASN A 396 25.44 14.25 2.69
C ASN A 396 26.24 14.35 3.99
N ASN A 397 27.43 13.79 4.02
CA ASN A 397 28.31 13.73 5.20
C ASN A 397 28.66 15.15 5.74
N LYS A 398 28.88 16.14 4.84
CA LYS A 398 29.18 17.51 5.24
C LYS A 398 27.97 18.17 5.90
N ALA A 399 26.76 17.87 5.45
CA ALA A 399 25.55 18.37 6.06
C ALA A 399 25.31 17.74 7.44
N THR A 400 25.52 16.43 7.58
CA THR A 400 25.49 15.74 8.89
C THR A 400 26.50 16.37 9.84
N GLN A 401 27.76 16.49 9.44
CA GLN A 401 28.81 17.05 10.27
C GLN A 401 28.47 18.46 10.75
N ALA A 402 28.07 19.35 9.83
CA ALA A 402 27.75 20.74 10.18
C ALA A 402 26.61 20.85 11.20
N VAL A 403 25.57 20.01 11.08
CA VAL A 403 24.44 20.02 12.01
C VAL A 403 24.84 19.37 13.35
N PHE A 404 25.60 18.28 13.31
CA PHE A 404 26.02 17.55 14.53
C PHE A 404 26.98 18.36 15.38
N ASP A 405 27.93 19.06 14.77
CA ASP A 405 28.87 19.95 15.49
C ASP A 405 28.15 21.06 16.27
N GLU A 406 27.02 21.55 15.74
CA GLU A 406 26.23 22.61 16.40
C GLU A 406 25.32 22.06 17.51
N TYR A 407 24.65 20.93 17.27
CA TYR A 407 23.54 20.48 18.16
C TYR A 407 23.90 19.33 19.09
N ILE A 408 24.73 18.36 18.69
CA ILE A 408 25.03 17.18 19.54
C ILE A 408 25.64 17.59 20.90
N PRO A 409 26.60 18.55 20.99
CA PRO A 409 27.16 18.94 22.28
C PRO A 409 26.17 19.55 23.25
N THR A 410 25.01 20.00 22.76
CA THR A 410 23.96 20.63 23.58
C THR A 410 23.00 19.61 24.21
N LEU A 411 23.06 18.36 23.77
CA LEU A 411 22.16 17.29 24.19
C LEU A 411 22.63 16.64 25.53
N PRO A 412 21.71 16.03 26.28
CA PRO A 412 22.11 15.17 27.44
C PRO A 412 23.01 14.02 26.99
N PRO A 413 23.93 13.52 27.85
CA PRO A 413 24.96 12.53 27.50
C PRO A 413 24.40 11.26 26.82
N ARG A 414 23.24 10.76 27.26
CA ARG A 414 22.62 9.57 26.64
C ARG A 414 22.24 9.77 25.18
N TYR A 415 21.79 10.96 24.81
CA TYR A 415 21.46 11.31 23.41
C TYR A 415 22.73 11.51 22.58
N GLN A 416 23.77 12.13 23.15
CA GLN A 416 25.08 12.24 22.51
C GLN A 416 25.66 10.86 22.19
N THR A 417 25.61 9.92 23.16
CA THR A 417 26.07 8.53 22.97
C THR A 417 25.27 7.82 21.89
N ALA A 418 23.93 7.97 21.89
CA ALA A 418 23.07 7.36 20.89
C ALA A 418 23.41 7.83 19.46
N MET A 419 23.55 9.13 19.26
CA MET A 419 23.88 9.69 17.95
C MET A 419 25.33 9.36 17.52
N LYS A 420 26.26 9.22 18.46
CA LYS A 420 27.60 8.75 18.15
C LYS A 420 27.61 7.29 17.67
N VAL A 421 26.84 6.40 18.31
CA VAL A 421 26.73 5.00 17.87
C VAL A 421 26.19 4.93 16.44
N ALA A 422 25.15 5.71 16.11
CA ALA A 422 24.61 5.77 14.77
C ALA A 422 25.65 6.28 13.75
N LEU A 423 26.36 7.36 14.08
CA LEU A 423 27.39 7.92 13.19
C LEU A 423 28.53 6.93 12.93
N ASP A 424 29.00 6.22 13.98
CA ASP A 424 30.08 5.24 13.91
C ASP A 424 29.70 3.99 13.09
N LEU A 425 28.41 3.69 12.95
CA LEU A 425 27.91 2.56 12.18
C LEU A 425 27.73 2.84 10.68
N LEU A 426 27.64 4.10 10.24
CA LEU A 426 27.43 4.46 8.82
C LEU A 426 28.39 3.74 7.83
N PRO A 427 29.70 3.58 8.13
CA PRO A 427 30.60 2.84 7.24
C PRO A 427 30.27 1.35 7.11
N SER A 428 29.47 0.79 8.03
CA SER A 428 29.08 -0.63 8.06
C SER A 428 27.69 -0.88 7.45
N THR A 429 27.10 0.16 6.84
CA THR A 429 25.75 0.14 6.30
C THR A 429 25.71 -0.63 4.98
N GLN A 430 24.72 -1.51 4.86
CA GLN A 430 24.31 -2.17 3.61
C GLN A 430 23.11 -1.45 3.03
N PHE A 431 22.82 -1.70 1.76
CA PHE A 431 21.63 -1.18 1.07
C PHE A 431 20.88 -2.30 0.34
N ARG A 432 19.59 -2.09 0.14
CA ARG A 432 18.74 -3.05 -0.54
C ARG A 432 19.14 -3.17 -2.03
N PRO A 433 19.03 -4.37 -2.63
CA PRO A 433 19.40 -4.57 -4.03
C PRO A 433 18.67 -3.62 -4.97
N VAL A 434 19.42 -2.93 -5.83
CA VAL A 434 18.85 -2.05 -6.86
C VAL A 434 18.37 -2.90 -8.03
N THR A 435 17.06 -3.03 -8.16
CA THR A 435 16.44 -3.89 -9.16
C THR A 435 15.05 -3.36 -9.55
N PHE A 436 14.58 -3.78 -10.73
CA PHE A 436 13.22 -3.50 -11.19
C PHE A 436 12.14 -4.44 -10.57
N VAL A 437 12.56 -5.42 -9.76
CA VAL A 437 11.67 -6.33 -9.00
C VAL A 437 11.78 -6.09 -7.49
N GLY A 438 12.27 -4.92 -7.06
CA GLY A 438 12.54 -4.62 -5.66
C GLY A 438 11.32 -4.85 -4.76
N GLN A 439 10.15 -4.32 -5.13
CA GLN A 439 8.93 -4.52 -4.37
C GLN A 439 8.53 -6.01 -4.28
N ARG A 440 8.70 -6.78 -5.36
CA ARG A 440 8.42 -8.22 -5.32
C ARG A 440 9.38 -8.95 -4.37
N LEU A 441 10.66 -8.60 -4.40
CA LEU A 441 11.66 -9.17 -3.48
C LEU A 441 11.34 -8.83 -2.02
N TRP A 442 10.90 -7.60 -1.76
CA TRP A 442 10.44 -7.19 -0.44
C TRP A 442 9.25 -8.03 0.05
N ASP A 443 8.22 -8.19 -0.77
CA ASP A 443 7.02 -8.91 -0.37
C ASP A 443 7.30 -10.41 -0.16
N GLU A 444 8.18 -11.00 -1.00
CA GLU A 444 8.52 -12.42 -0.85
C GLU A 444 9.42 -12.71 0.36
N HIS A 445 10.35 -11.78 0.73
CA HIS A 445 11.15 -12.00 1.94
C HIS A 445 10.28 -11.90 3.21
N VAL A 446 9.32 -10.95 3.25
CA VAL A 446 8.38 -10.82 4.39
C VAL A 446 7.47 -12.05 4.47
N ARG A 447 6.97 -12.53 3.32
CA ARG A 447 6.15 -13.74 3.26
C ARG A 447 6.94 -14.99 3.70
N ALA A 448 8.22 -15.10 3.31
CA ALA A 448 9.05 -16.22 3.73
C ALA A 448 9.24 -16.24 5.25
N VAL A 449 9.46 -15.07 5.88
CA VAL A 449 9.51 -14.96 7.35
C VAL A 449 8.19 -15.45 7.95
N GLU A 450 7.05 -14.92 7.48
CA GLU A 450 5.76 -15.28 8.05
C GLU A 450 5.45 -16.77 7.92
N GLN A 451 5.71 -17.38 6.75
CA GLN A 451 5.49 -18.81 6.53
C GLN A 451 6.36 -19.69 7.43
N ALA A 452 7.63 -19.28 7.65
CA ALA A 452 8.56 -20.00 8.51
C ALA A 452 8.18 -19.90 9.99
N VAL A 453 7.93 -18.68 10.51
CA VAL A 453 7.60 -18.46 11.93
C VAL A 453 6.19 -18.97 12.31
N ARG A 454 5.32 -19.23 11.31
CA ARG A 454 4.04 -19.95 11.50
C ARG A 454 4.16 -21.46 11.34
N HIS A 455 5.35 -21.97 11.06
CA HIS A 455 5.59 -23.38 10.76
C HIS A 455 4.76 -23.92 9.60
N THR A 456 4.28 -23.08 8.69
CA THR A 456 3.56 -23.51 7.48
C THR A 456 4.50 -24.06 6.43
N LYS A 457 5.76 -23.61 6.45
CA LYS A 457 6.87 -24.14 5.65
C LYS A 457 8.16 -24.12 6.49
N THR A 458 9.14 -24.96 6.11
CA THR A 458 10.49 -24.81 6.65
C THR A 458 11.13 -23.54 6.11
N PRO A 459 12.12 -22.93 6.81
CA PRO A 459 12.83 -21.74 6.34
C PRO A 459 13.33 -21.86 4.91
N GLU A 460 13.99 -22.97 4.55
CA GLU A 460 14.50 -23.21 3.20
C GLU A 460 13.37 -23.32 2.17
N ALA A 461 12.28 -24.00 2.49
CA ALA A 461 11.13 -24.14 1.59
C ALA A 461 10.43 -22.80 1.36
N ALA A 462 10.34 -21.94 2.38
CA ALA A 462 9.77 -20.61 2.28
C ALA A 462 10.66 -19.70 1.43
N LEU A 463 11.97 -19.71 1.67
CA LEU A 463 12.94 -18.91 0.89
C LEU A 463 13.03 -19.39 -0.56
N ALA A 464 13.05 -20.71 -0.83
CA ALA A 464 13.07 -21.27 -2.17
C ALA A 464 11.82 -20.89 -2.97
N TYR A 465 10.66 -20.89 -2.31
CA TYR A 465 9.41 -20.43 -2.92
C TYR A 465 9.50 -18.94 -3.31
N GLY A 466 9.92 -18.08 -2.37
CA GLY A 466 10.11 -16.64 -2.60
C GLY A 466 11.13 -16.37 -3.72
N GLN A 467 12.27 -17.07 -3.70
CA GLN A 467 13.29 -16.98 -4.75
C GLN A 467 12.72 -17.31 -6.13
N THR A 468 11.94 -18.39 -6.23
CA THR A 468 11.30 -18.78 -7.50
C THR A 468 10.37 -17.69 -8.01
N GLN A 469 9.57 -17.09 -7.13
CA GLN A 469 8.63 -16.02 -7.49
C GLN A 469 9.35 -14.76 -7.99
N VAL A 470 10.45 -14.37 -7.35
CA VAL A 470 11.27 -13.22 -7.78
C VAL A 470 12.00 -13.54 -9.10
N GLN A 471 12.56 -14.76 -9.27
CA GLN A 471 13.27 -15.17 -10.48
C GLN A 471 12.36 -15.15 -11.71
N ILE A 472 11.12 -15.63 -11.58
CA ILE A 472 10.13 -15.57 -12.66
C ILE A 472 9.94 -14.13 -13.17
N GLU A 473 9.91 -13.17 -12.26
CA GLU A 473 9.75 -11.76 -12.64
C GLU A 473 11.01 -11.18 -13.27
N LEU A 474 12.18 -11.55 -12.77
CA LEU A 474 13.47 -11.21 -13.39
C LEU A 474 13.50 -11.72 -14.84
N ASP A 475 13.19 -13.00 -15.04
CA ASP A 475 13.21 -13.64 -16.35
C ASP A 475 12.22 -13.00 -17.34
N LYS A 476 11.03 -12.64 -16.88
CA LYS A 476 10.02 -11.93 -17.71
C LYS A 476 10.56 -10.60 -18.24
N VAL A 477 11.19 -9.79 -17.38
CA VAL A 477 11.69 -8.47 -17.80
C VAL A 477 12.92 -8.60 -18.68
N TYR A 478 13.85 -9.53 -18.38
CA TYR A 478 15.02 -9.76 -19.23
C TYR A 478 14.65 -10.34 -20.62
N ASN A 479 13.58 -11.11 -20.71
CA ASN A 479 13.09 -11.68 -21.96
C ASN A 479 12.00 -10.84 -22.65
N ARG A 480 11.67 -9.68 -22.11
CA ARG A 480 10.58 -8.81 -22.59
C ARG A 480 10.72 -8.46 -24.07
N ASP A 481 11.93 -8.17 -24.52
CA ASP A 481 12.20 -7.76 -25.90
C ASP A 481 11.99 -8.89 -26.93
N SER A 482 11.84 -10.14 -26.50
CA SER A 482 11.47 -11.26 -27.37
C SER A 482 10.03 -11.18 -27.88
N HIS A 483 9.13 -10.44 -27.19
CA HIS A 483 7.75 -10.28 -27.61
C HIS A 483 7.59 -9.13 -28.61
N PRO A 484 6.83 -9.33 -29.69
CA PRO A 484 6.59 -8.28 -30.69
C PRO A 484 5.76 -7.13 -30.11
N LEU A 485 6.07 -5.92 -30.55
CA LEU A 485 5.25 -4.75 -30.20
C LEU A 485 3.82 -4.91 -30.74
N LEU A 486 2.83 -4.49 -29.94
CA LEU A 486 1.45 -4.42 -30.40
C LEU A 486 1.35 -3.34 -31.48
N PRO A 487 0.97 -3.68 -32.74
CA PRO A 487 0.93 -2.69 -33.81
C PRO A 487 -0.16 -1.64 -33.54
N SER A 488 0.19 -0.38 -33.74
CA SER A 488 -0.76 0.72 -33.56
C SER A 488 -2.00 0.60 -34.47
N SER A 489 -1.82 -0.07 -35.63
CA SER A 489 -2.92 -0.41 -36.55
C SER A 489 -3.93 -1.37 -35.92
N ALA A 490 -3.52 -2.30 -35.06
CA ALA A 490 -4.44 -3.19 -34.35
C ALA A 490 -5.31 -2.41 -33.35
N VAL A 491 -4.72 -1.48 -32.61
CA VAL A 491 -5.43 -0.62 -31.65
C VAL A 491 -6.42 0.29 -32.38
N SER A 492 -5.96 0.97 -33.44
CA SER A 492 -6.82 1.82 -34.25
C SER A 492 -7.91 1.03 -34.99
N GLY A 493 -7.61 -0.20 -35.44
CA GLY A 493 -8.58 -1.10 -36.06
C GLY A 493 -9.72 -1.48 -35.10
N VAL A 494 -9.40 -1.82 -33.86
CA VAL A 494 -10.40 -2.12 -32.82
C VAL A 494 -11.23 -0.88 -32.49
N ALA A 495 -10.61 0.29 -32.36
CA ALA A 495 -11.33 1.55 -32.14
C ALA A 495 -12.27 1.86 -33.32
N ALA A 496 -11.83 1.62 -34.55
CA ALA A 496 -12.66 1.80 -35.76
C ALA A 496 -13.83 0.80 -35.80
N VAL A 497 -13.63 -0.46 -35.41
CA VAL A 497 -14.69 -1.46 -35.29
C VAL A 497 -15.73 -1.07 -34.24
N ILE A 498 -15.30 -0.61 -33.07
CA ILE A 498 -16.20 -0.11 -32.02
C ILE A 498 -17.00 1.08 -32.52
N ALA A 499 -16.35 2.05 -33.19
CA ALA A 499 -17.01 3.21 -33.76
C ALA A 499 -18.01 2.78 -34.87
N LEU A 500 -17.63 1.82 -35.70
CA LEU A 500 -18.53 1.28 -36.75
C LEU A 500 -19.75 0.59 -36.12
N ILE A 501 -19.57 -0.25 -35.09
CA ILE A 501 -20.68 -0.89 -34.38
C ILE A 501 -21.61 0.17 -33.77
N ALA A 502 -21.07 1.21 -33.15
CA ALA A 502 -21.85 2.32 -32.61
C ALA A 502 -22.65 3.02 -33.69
N VAL A 503 -22.03 3.34 -34.84
CA VAL A 503 -22.71 3.93 -36.01
C VAL A 503 -23.80 2.99 -36.54
N LEU A 504 -23.54 1.69 -36.68
CA LEU A 504 -24.54 0.70 -37.15
C LEU A 504 -25.73 0.60 -36.19
N ILE A 505 -25.51 0.62 -34.86
CA ILE A 505 -26.59 0.63 -33.87
C ILE A 505 -27.43 1.92 -34.03
N ILE A 506 -26.78 3.06 -34.18
CA ILE A 506 -27.44 4.36 -34.40
C ILE A 506 -28.25 4.32 -35.70
N CYS A 507 -27.66 3.85 -36.82
CA CYS A 507 -28.34 3.73 -38.12
C CYS A 507 -29.52 2.76 -38.08
N PHE A 508 -29.37 1.62 -37.38
CA PHE A 508 -30.46 0.67 -37.19
C PHE A 508 -31.61 1.28 -36.40
N GLN A 509 -31.34 1.95 -35.30
CA GLN A 509 -32.35 2.66 -34.53
C GLN A 509 -33.06 3.73 -35.34
N LEU A 510 -32.32 4.56 -36.07
CA LEU A 510 -32.86 5.57 -36.99
C LEU A 510 -33.75 4.94 -38.10
N SER A 511 -33.34 3.79 -38.66
CA SER A 511 -34.09 3.06 -39.66
C SER A 511 -35.45 2.57 -39.13
N GLN A 512 -35.46 2.00 -37.93
CA GLN A 512 -36.70 1.58 -37.27
C GLN A 512 -37.63 2.76 -37.00
N TRP A 513 -37.06 3.89 -36.59
CA TRP A 513 -37.79 5.13 -36.36
C TRP A 513 -38.40 5.69 -37.67
N MET A 514 -37.65 5.69 -38.78
CA MET A 514 -38.18 6.15 -40.11
C MET A 514 -39.32 5.27 -40.65
N LYS A 515 -39.37 3.98 -40.24
CA LYS A 515 -40.45 3.05 -40.60
C LYS A 515 -41.76 3.32 -39.87
N SER A 516 -41.78 4.13 -38.80
CA SER A 516 -43.00 4.46 -38.06
C SER A 516 -43.98 5.31 -38.88
N LYS A 517 -45.23 4.88 -39.00
CA LYS A 517 -46.27 5.53 -39.81
C LYS A 517 -46.80 6.84 -39.15
N SER A 518 -46.69 7.04 -37.86
CA SER A 518 -47.23 8.19 -37.11
C SER A 518 -46.22 9.33 -36.96
N LYS A 519 -46.65 10.58 -37.23
CA LYS A 519 -45.84 11.78 -37.01
C LYS A 519 -45.51 11.96 -35.52
N ALA A 520 -46.46 11.66 -34.63
CA ALA A 520 -46.26 11.77 -33.17
C ALA A 520 -45.22 10.77 -32.68
N ALA A 521 -45.31 9.48 -33.06
CA ALA A 521 -44.34 8.45 -32.71
C ALA A 521 -42.92 8.77 -33.20
N ARG A 522 -42.78 9.42 -34.38
CA ARG A 522 -41.50 9.88 -34.90
C ARG A 522 -40.92 11.03 -34.08
N ALA A 523 -41.76 11.96 -33.63
CA ALA A 523 -41.31 13.06 -32.74
C ALA A 523 -40.86 12.56 -31.37
N GLU A 524 -41.63 11.63 -30.79
CA GLU A 524 -41.32 11.01 -29.49
C GLU A 524 -40.03 10.17 -29.58
N ALA A 525 -39.87 9.34 -30.61
CA ALA A 525 -38.64 8.57 -30.83
C ALA A 525 -37.40 9.48 -30.98
N ARG A 526 -37.56 10.62 -31.73
CA ARG A 526 -36.48 11.60 -31.90
C ARG A 526 -36.09 12.23 -30.57
N ALA A 527 -37.07 12.67 -29.76
CA ALA A 527 -36.82 13.23 -28.43
C ALA A 527 -36.13 12.19 -27.52
N GLY A 528 -36.67 10.96 -27.47
CA GLY A 528 -36.07 9.87 -26.71
C GLY A 528 -34.62 9.58 -27.10
N PHE A 529 -34.37 9.55 -28.44
CA PHE A 529 -33.00 9.34 -28.95
C PHE A 529 -32.06 10.49 -28.56
N MET A 530 -32.49 11.75 -28.65
CA MET A 530 -31.69 12.91 -28.25
C MET A 530 -31.35 12.88 -26.74
N PHE A 531 -32.27 12.42 -25.89
CA PHE A 531 -32.01 12.30 -24.46
C PHE A 531 -31.09 11.13 -24.10
N VAL A 532 -31.14 10.02 -24.85
CA VAL A 532 -30.29 8.83 -24.56
C VAL A 532 -28.91 8.96 -25.19
N THR A 533 -28.74 9.72 -26.28
CA THR A 533 -27.44 9.83 -27.00
C THR A 533 -26.26 10.26 -26.14
N PRO A 534 -26.34 11.27 -25.25
CA PRO A 534 -25.20 11.65 -24.40
C PRO A 534 -24.76 10.51 -23.46
N TRP A 535 -25.74 9.77 -22.92
CA TRP A 535 -25.45 8.60 -22.08
C TRP A 535 -24.83 7.47 -22.91
N MET A 536 -25.36 7.16 -24.08
CA MET A 536 -24.79 6.12 -24.97
C MET A 536 -23.36 6.47 -25.39
N PHE A 537 -23.09 7.72 -25.73
CA PHE A 537 -21.75 8.18 -26.05
C PHE A 537 -20.81 8.01 -24.85
N GLY A 538 -21.22 8.48 -23.67
CA GLY A 538 -20.46 8.31 -22.43
C GLY A 538 -20.17 6.83 -22.12
N PHE A 539 -21.16 5.96 -22.25
CA PHE A 539 -21.01 4.52 -22.05
C PHE A 539 -20.02 3.91 -23.04
N LEU A 540 -20.15 4.19 -24.34
CA LEU A 540 -19.27 3.64 -25.36
C LEU A 540 -17.82 4.08 -25.20
N VAL A 541 -17.60 5.37 -24.89
CA VAL A 541 -16.24 5.94 -24.81
C VAL A 541 -15.59 5.65 -23.44
N PHE A 542 -16.31 5.87 -22.34
CA PHE A 542 -15.72 5.83 -20.99
C PHE A 542 -15.94 4.51 -20.24
N THR A 543 -16.80 3.62 -20.74
CA THR A 543 -17.06 2.31 -20.11
C THR A 543 -16.68 1.17 -21.05
N PHE A 544 -17.33 1.06 -22.19
CA PHE A 544 -17.14 -0.06 -23.11
C PHE A 544 -15.76 -0.05 -23.78
N GLY A 545 -15.27 1.14 -24.16
CA GLY A 545 -13.92 1.30 -24.73
C GLY A 545 -12.81 0.77 -23.82
N PRO A 546 -12.69 1.23 -22.56
CA PRO A 546 -11.74 0.70 -21.59
C PRO A 546 -11.87 -0.80 -21.30
N ILE A 547 -13.11 -1.35 -21.30
CA ILE A 547 -13.33 -2.80 -21.12
C ILE A 547 -12.69 -3.57 -22.28
N ILE A 548 -12.92 -3.17 -23.53
CA ILE A 548 -12.29 -3.82 -24.69
C ILE A 548 -10.77 -3.62 -24.67
N ALA A 549 -10.29 -2.43 -24.34
CA ALA A 549 -8.85 -2.18 -24.19
C ALA A 549 -8.23 -3.12 -23.15
N SER A 550 -8.86 -3.26 -21.98
CA SER A 550 -8.44 -4.20 -20.94
C SER A 550 -8.41 -5.65 -21.45
N PHE A 551 -9.41 -6.05 -22.26
CA PHE A 551 -9.43 -7.39 -22.87
C PHE A 551 -8.21 -7.63 -23.77
N ILE A 552 -7.88 -6.69 -24.64
CA ILE A 552 -6.72 -6.79 -25.53
C ILE A 552 -5.43 -6.78 -24.71
N LEU A 553 -5.32 -5.89 -23.75
CA LEU A 553 -4.15 -5.78 -22.88
C LEU A 553 -3.92 -7.03 -22.03
N SER A 554 -4.96 -7.82 -21.73
CA SER A 554 -4.82 -9.09 -21.02
C SER A 554 -3.96 -10.12 -21.77
N PHE A 555 -3.79 -9.98 -23.09
CA PHE A 555 -2.90 -10.79 -23.92
C PHE A 555 -1.54 -10.13 -24.16
N CYS A 556 -1.27 -9.01 -23.51
CA CYS A 556 -0.04 -8.23 -23.66
C CYS A 556 0.82 -8.24 -22.42
N ASP A 557 2.14 -8.13 -22.59
CA ASP A 557 3.03 -7.61 -21.58
C ASP A 557 2.99 -6.09 -21.63
N TYR A 558 2.41 -5.48 -20.57
CA TYR A 558 2.15 -4.04 -20.52
C TYR A 558 2.27 -3.51 -19.09
N ASP A 559 3.09 -2.46 -18.93
CA ASP A 559 3.38 -1.81 -17.65
C ASP A 559 3.00 -0.32 -17.61
N VAL A 560 2.21 0.15 -18.58
CA VAL A 560 1.74 1.53 -18.79
C VAL A 560 2.84 2.49 -19.30
N LEU A 561 4.06 2.36 -18.80
CA LEU A 561 5.19 3.25 -19.12
C LEU A 561 5.88 2.90 -20.44
N HIS A 562 5.81 1.62 -20.85
CA HIS A 562 6.33 1.16 -22.14
C HIS A 562 5.18 0.77 -23.10
N PRO A 563 5.44 0.78 -24.41
CA PRO A 563 4.48 0.26 -25.39
C PRO A 563 4.11 -1.20 -25.11
N ALA A 564 2.84 -1.55 -25.26
CA ALA A 564 2.36 -2.90 -25.06
C ALA A 564 3.01 -3.88 -26.07
N ARG A 565 3.37 -5.08 -25.59
CA ARG A 565 3.92 -6.17 -26.39
C ARG A 565 2.99 -7.36 -26.37
N TRP A 566 2.80 -8.01 -27.51
CA TRP A 566 1.88 -9.14 -27.61
C TRP A 566 2.51 -10.40 -27.00
N ALA A 567 1.99 -10.86 -25.86
CA ALA A 567 2.44 -12.05 -25.14
C ALA A 567 1.49 -13.26 -25.32
N GLY A 568 0.44 -13.14 -26.12
CA GLY A 568 -0.55 -14.19 -26.34
C GLY A 568 -1.24 -14.58 -25.01
N ILE A 569 -1.35 -15.89 -24.76
CA ILE A 569 -2.00 -16.42 -23.54
C ILE A 569 -1.05 -16.52 -22.32
N SER A 570 0.16 -15.99 -22.40
CA SER A 570 1.20 -16.14 -21.36
C SER A 570 0.72 -15.68 -19.98
N ASN A 571 -0.03 -14.55 -19.89
CA ASN A 571 -0.60 -14.07 -18.64
C ASN A 571 -1.56 -15.10 -18.02
N TYR A 572 -2.43 -15.71 -18.83
CA TYR A 572 -3.39 -16.73 -18.37
C TYR A 572 -2.70 -18.03 -17.96
N VAL A 573 -1.65 -18.42 -18.68
CA VAL A 573 -0.82 -19.59 -18.31
C VAL A 573 -0.13 -19.33 -16.97
N SER A 574 0.47 -18.15 -16.77
CA SER A 574 1.09 -17.77 -15.50
C SER A 574 0.08 -17.81 -14.34
N LEU A 575 -1.13 -17.31 -14.56
CA LEU A 575 -2.23 -17.36 -13.59
C LEU A 575 -2.64 -18.80 -13.23
N ALA A 576 -2.64 -19.71 -14.21
CA ALA A 576 -3.05 -21.10 -13.99
C ALA A 576 -1.95 -22.00 -13.39
N THR A 577 -0.68 -21.60 -13.52
CA THR A 577 0.48 -22.42 -13.12
C THR A 577 1.26 -21.78 -11.98
N LEU A 578 1.97 -20.70 -12.26
CA LEU A 578 2.94 -20.08 -11.36
C LEU A 578 2.28 -19.39 -10.16
N ASP A 579 1.22 -18.61 -10.42
CA ASP A 579 0.52 -17.85 -9.39
C ASP A 579 -0.77 -18.53 -8.91
N ARG A 580 -0.96 -19.79 -9.28
CA ARG A 580 -2.16 -20.58 -8.93
C ARG A 580 -2.48 -20.53 -7.44
N ALA A 581 -1.46 -20.61 -6.57
CA ALA A 581 -1.64 -20.57 -5.13
C ALA A 581 -2.26 -19.25 -4.66
N PHE A 582 -1.79 -18.11 -5.17
CA PHE A 582 -2.32 -16.78 -4.83
C PHE A 582 -3.76 -16.59 -5.31
N ILE A 583 -4.05 -17.00 -6.55
CA ILE A 583 -5.40 -16.90 -7.11
C ILE A 583 -6.38 -17.74 -6.30
N LEU A 584 -6.04 -19.03 -6.06
CA LEU A 584 -6.90 -19.92 -5.28
C LEU A 584 -7.09 -19.40 -3.85
N LYS A 585 -6.02 -18.88 -3.20
CA LYS A 585 -6.12 -18.26 -1.87
C LYS A 585 -7.03 -17.04 -1.88
N SER A 586 -6.90 -16.16 -2.88
CA SER A 586 -7.72 -14.96 -3.00
C SER A 586 -9.20 -15.27 -3.23
N ILE A 587 -9.50 -16.21 -4.13
CA ILE A 587 -10.86 -16.68 -4.39
C ILE A 587 -11.43 -17.35 -3.14
N TYR A 588 -10.67 -18.25 -2.49
CA TYR A 588 -11.06 -18.88 -1.24
C TYR A 588 -11.43 -17.85 -0.16
N ASN A 589 -10.59 -16.82 0.05
CA ASN A 589 -10.86 -15.77 1.02
C ASN A 589 -12.16 -15.03 0.69
N ALA A 590 -12.36 -14.65 -0.58
CA ALA A 590 -13.58 -13.97 -1.01
C ALA A 590 -14.83 -14.84 -0.85
N LEU A 591 -14.74 -16.13 -1.16
CA LEU A 591 -15.85 -17.09 -0.97
C LEU A 591 -16.19 -17.27 0.50
N VAL A 592 -15.19 -17.38 1.39
CA VAL A 592 -15.44 -17.47 2.85
C VAL A 592 -16.12 -16.20 3.36
N LEU A 593 -15.65 -15.02 2.92
CA LEU A 593 -16.30 -13.74 3.26
C LEU A 593 -17.73 -13.69 2.75
N ALA A 594 -17.99 -14.15 1.52
CA ALA A 594 -19.33 -14.20 0.92
C ALA A 594 -20.25 -15.17 1.68
N MET A 595 -19.78 -16.41 1.93
CA MET A 595 -20.60 -17.45 2.57
C MET A 595 -21.04 -17.09 3.99
N ILE A 596 -20.24 -16.33 4.72
CA ILE A 596 -20.58 -15.87 6.07
C ILE A 596 -21.25 -14.49 6.01
N GLY A 597 -20.66 -13.56 5.29
CA GLY A 597 -21.08 -12.13 5.28
C GLY A 597 -22.44 -11.92 4.64
N ILE A 598 -22.76 -12.61 3.52
CA ILE A 598 -24.04 -12.41 2.82
C ILE A 598 -25.23 -12.85 3.67
N PRO A 599 -25.30 -14.12 4.18
CA PRO A 599 -26.41 -14.53 5.02
C PRO A 599 -26.54 -13.66 6.28
N LEU A 600 -25.42 -13.38 6.96
CA LEU A 600 -25.42 -12.62 8.18
C LEU A 600 -25.87 -11.16 7.95
N GLY A 601 -25.39 -10.52 6.88
CA GLY A 601 -25.80 -9.18 6.46
C GLY A 601 -27.28 -9.11 6.07
N MET A 602 -27.77 -10.12 5.32
CA MET A 602 -29.18 -10.21 4.95
C MET A 602 -30.06 -10.41 6.20
N MET A 603 -29.69 -11.31 7.10
CA MET A 603 -30.42 -11.55 8.35
C MET A 603 -30.46 -10.29 9.22
N THR A 604 -29.32 -9.58 9.35
CA THR A 604 -29.25 -8.35 10.14
C THR A 604 -30.11 -7.24 9.54
N SER A 605 -29.98 -6.99 8.24
CA SER A 605 -30.76 -5.93 7.56
C SER A 605 -32.25 -6.24 7.49
N LEU A 606 -32.65 -7.50 7.27
CA LEU A 606 -34.04 -7.93 7.33
C LEU A 606 -34.61 -7.79 8.75
N SER A 607 -33.87 -8.20 9.78
CA SER A 607 -34.28 -8.05 11.17
C SER A 607 -34.49 -6.58 11.53
N MET A 608 -33.57 -5.69 11.12
CA MET A 608 -33.74 -4.23 11.28
C MET A 608 -35.02 -3.71 10.56
N ALA A 609 -35.24 -4.17 9.31
CA ALA A 609 -36.43 -3.79 8.56
C ALA A 609 -37.72 -4.26 9.23
N MET A 610 -37.75 -5.50 9.74
CA MET A 610 -38.91 -6.03 10.48
C MET A 610 -39.19 -5.22 11.76
N LEU A 611 -38.16 -4.86 12.53
CA LEU A 611 -38.29 -4.01 13.72
C LEU A 611 -38.86 -2.61 13.35
N LEU A 612 -38.40 -2.04 12.24
CA LEU A 612 -38.81 -0.69 11.78
C LEU A 612 -40.08 -0.70 10.91
N ASN A 613 -40.65 -1.86 10.60
CA ASN A 613 -41.96 -2.00 9.97
C ASN A 613 -43.12 -1.95 10.98
N THR A 614 -42.82 -1.72 12.25
CA THR A 614 -43.79 -1.59 13.33
C THR A 614 -44.21 -0.14 13.55
N LYS A 615 -45.44 0.07 14.11
CA LYS A 615 -45.97 1.42 14.45
C LYS A 615 -45.39 1.87 15.79
N VAL A 616 -44.15 2.42 15.81
CA VAL A 616 -43.51 2.94 17.02
C VAL A 616 -43.37 4.45 16.93
N ARG A 617 -43.58 5.16 18.08
CA ARG A 617 -43.34 6.61 18.15
C ARG A 617 -41.87 6.93 17.86
N GLY A 618 -41.60 7.96 17.04
CA GLY A 618 -40.24 8.35 16.70
C GLY A 618 -39.55 7.45 15.64
N LEU A 619 -40.28 6.66 14.86
CA LEU A 619 -39.79 5.74 13.85
C LEU A 619 -38.78 6.36 12.90
N GLN A 620 -38.96 7.63 12.52
CA GLN A 620 -38.05 8.38 11.66
C GLN A 620 -36.63 8.51 12.26
N TYR A 621 -36.53 8.72 13.58
CA TYR A 621 -35.23 8.83 14.26
C TYR A 621 -34.51 7.50 14.28
N TYR A 622 -35.20 6.38 14.51
CA TYR A 622 -34.63 5.04 14.47
C TYR A 622 -34.16 4.70 13.06
N ARG A 623 -34.96 4.99 12.02
CA ARG A 623 -34.56 4.78 10.61
C ARG A 623 -33.31 5.56 10.28
N THR A 624 -33.21 6.82 10.67
CA THR A 624 -32.02 7.65 10.47
C THR A 624 -30.81 7.07 11.21
N ALA A 625 -30.97 6.71 12.49
CA ALA A 625 -29.87 6.16 13.29
C ALA A 625 -29.30 4.86 12.73
N PHE A 626 -30.15 3.91 12.28
CA PHE A 626 -29.71 2.66 11.67
C PHE A 626 -29.15 2.84 10.26
N TYR A 627 -29.61 3.85 9.51
CA TYR A 627 -29.13 4.15 8.16
C TYR A 627 -27.82 4.95 8.16
N MET A 628 -27.59 5.79 9.17
CA MET A 628 -26.44 6.70 9.25
C MET A 628 -25.08 6.01 9.06
N PRO A 629 -24.80 4.82 9.63
CA PRO A 629 -23.54 4.12 9.40
C PRO A 629 -23.21 3.84 7.93
N SER A 630 -24.22 3.60 7.09
CA SER A 630 -24.04 3.29 5.67
C SER A 630 -23.69 4.53 4.81
N ILE A 631 -23.84 5.74 5.35
CA ILE A 631 -23.48 7.00 4.67
C ILE A 631 -22.01 7.37 4.95
N VAL A 632 -21.43 6.85 6.04
CA VAL A 632 -20.03 7.15 6.40
C VAL A 632 -19.08 6.58 5.33
N PRO A 633 -18.10 7.37 4.84
CA PRO A 633 -17.14 6.87 3.85
C PRO A 633 -16.42 5.61 4.35
N VAL A 634 -16.25 4.62 3.45
CA VAL A 634 -15.66 3.31 3.78
C VAL A 634 -14.29 3.44 4.44
N VAL A 635 -13.45 4.36 3.99
CA VAL A 635 -12.12 4.61 4.56
C VAL A 635 -12.23 5.03 6.03
N ALA A 636 -13.10 6.01 6.33
CA ALA A 636 -13.31 6.48 7.71
C ALA A 636 -13.87 5.37 8.61
N THR A 637 -14.85 4.61 8.10
CA THR A 637 -15.39 3.43 8.80
C THR A 637 -14.30 2.41 9.08
N THR A 638 -13.47 2.09 8.10
CA THR A 638 -12.41 1.08 8.25
C THR A 638 -11.37 1.50 9.28
N VAL A 639 -10.93 2.77 9.26
CA VAL A 639 -9.98 3.31 10.25
C VAL A 639 -10.59 3.31 11.66
N LEU A 640 -11.85 3.71 11.81
CA LEU A 640 -12.56 3.64 13.09
C LEU A 640 -12.60 2.20 13.63
N TRP A 641 -12.96 1.26 12.78
CA TRP A 641 -13.03 -0.15 13.17
C TRP A 641 -11.66 -0.78 13.44
N ALA A 642 -10.61 -0.36 12.73
CA ALA A 642 -9.23 -0.77 13.05
C ALA A 642 -8.86 -0.37 14.49
N TRP A 643 -9.33 0.79 14.94
CA TRP A 643 -9.16 1.23 16.32
C TRP A 643 -10.01 0.44 17.32
N ILE A 644 -11.30 0.19 17.02
CA ILE A 644 -12.20 -0.63 17.85
C ILE A 644 -11.67 -2.07 18.01
N LEU A 645 -11.10 -2.63 16.93
CA LEU A 645 -10.53 -3.98 16.83
C LEU A 645 -9.06 -4.04 17.26
N ASN A 646 -8.52 -3.01 17.90
CA ASN A 646 -7.15 -3.01 18.37
C ASN A 646 -6.90 -4.19 19.33
N GLY A 647 -5.77 -4.88 19.16
CA GLY A 647 -5.40 -6.08 19.93
C GLY A 647 -5.15 -5.82 21.43
N ASP A 648 -4.73 -4.60 21.80
CA ASP A 648 -4.49 -4.21 23.20
C ASP A 648 -5.81 -3.89 23.91
N PRO A 649 -6.18 -4.61 25.00
CA PRO A 649 -7.39 -4.34 25.77
C PRO A 649 -7.46 -2.94 26.42
N SER A 650 -6.34 -2.25 26.54
CA SER A 650 -6.30 -0.87 27.08
C SER A 650 -6.70 0.17 26.03
N ARG A 651 -6.76 -0.20 24.75
CA ARG A 651 -6.97 0.68 23.60
C ARG A 651 -8.10 0.26 22.68
N GLY A 652 -8.29 -1.05 22.48
CA GLY A 652 -9.33 -1.63 21.67
C GLY A 652 -10.62 -1.83 22.46
N LEU A 653 -11.70 -1.18 22.03
CA LEU A 653 -12.99 -1.24 22.72
C LEU A 653 -13.50 -2.68 22.87
N LEU A 654 -13.42 -3.49 21.81
CA LEU A 654 -13.89 -4.89 21.87
C LEU A 654 -13.02 -5.74 22.80
N ASN A 655 -11.72 -5.55 22.79
CA ASN A 655 -10.84 -6.28 23.69
C ASN A 655 -10.90 -5.80 25.15
N ALA A 656 -11.23 -4.52 25.37
CA ALA A 656 -11.56 -4.03 26.72
C ALA A 656 -12.79 -4.75 27.31
N VAL A 657 -13.87 -4.86 26.52
CA VAL A 657 -15.07 -5.60 26.91
C VAL A 657 -14.77 -7.10 27.06
N TRP A 658 -14.02 -7.69 26.13
CA TRP A 658 -13.59 -9.10 26.19
C TRP A 658 -12.82 -9.40 27.48
N LYS A 659 -11.90 -8.54 27.87
CA LYS A 659 -11.10 -8.69 29.09
C LYS A 659 -11.97 -8.71 30.34
N VAL A 660 -12.94 -7.82 30.45
CA VAL A 660 -13.83 -7.69 31.64
C VAL A 660 -14.86 -8.83 31.69
N THR A 661 -15.23 -9.40 30.54
CA THR A 661 -16.23 -10.47 30.45
C THR A 661 -15.59 -11.84 30.25
N LEU A 662 -15.19 -12.17 29.02
CA LEU A 662 -14.76 -13.53 28.63
C LEU A 662 -13.42 -13.93 29.27
N THR A 663 -12.47 -13.02 29.42
CA THR A 663 -11.24 -13.35 30.11
C THR A 663 -11.47 -13.55 31.60
N SER A 664 -12.30 -12.72 32.24
CA SER A 664 -12.60 -12.84 33.69
C SER A 664 -13.42 -14.08 34.01
N TRP A 665 -14.33 -14.50 33.12
CA TRP A 665 -15.24 -15.64 33.39
C TRP A 665 -14.71 -16.98 32.90
N PHE A 666 -14.02 -16.98 31.74
CA PHE A 666 -13.62 -18.19 31.04
C PHE A 666 -12.10 -18.32 30.82
N HIS A 667 -11.32 -17.33 31.28
CA HIS A 667 -9.87 -17.21 31.05
C HIS A 667 -9.46 -17.22 29.54
N TRP A 668 -10.38 -16.82 28.64
CA TRP A 668 -10.08 -16.72 27.22
C TRP A 668 -9.26 -15.46 26.92
N ALA A 669 -8.11 -15.66 26.27
CA ALA A 669 -7.28 -14.54 25.86
C ALA A 669 -8.01 -13.63 24.86
N PRO A 670 -7.83 -12.30 24.94
CA PRO A 670 -8.35 -11.38 23.94
C PRO A 670 -7.83 -11.71 22.54
N PRO A 671 -8.69 -11.74 21.50
CA PRO A 671 -8.25 -12.09 20.15
C PRO A 671 -7.43 -10.99 19.49
N GLY A 672 -6.45 -11.41 18.68
CA GLY A 672 -5.74 -10.54 17.74
C GLY A 672 -6.56 -10.35 16.47
N TRP A 673 -7.59 -9.51 16.51
CA TRP A 673 -8.59 -9.33 15.44
C TRP A 673 -8.00 -9.17 14.04
N LEU A 674 -6.93 -8.38 13.92
CA LEU A 674 -6.31 -8.06 12.63
C LEU A 674 -4.93 -8.69 12.45
N SER A 675 -4.32 -9.20 13.54
CA SER A 675 -2.95 -9.74 13.55
C SER A 675 -2.88 -11.27 13.51
N VAL A 676 -4.04 -11.96 13.66
CA VAL A 676 -4.15 -13.42 13.60
C VAL A 676 -5.04 -13.84 12.43
N PRO A 677 -4.58 -14.77 11.56
CA PRO A 677 -5.32 -15.16 10.34
C PRO A 677 -6.75 -15.65 10.60
N LEU A 678 -6.96 -16.36 11.72
CA LEU A 678 -8.28 -16.89 12.10
C LEU A 678 -9.31 -15.76 12.31
N TRP A 679 -8.90 -14.64 12.89
CA TRP A 679 -9.78 -13.54 13.24
C TRP A 679 -9.93 -12.47 12.16
N ALA A 680 -9.00 -12.40 11.19
CA ALA A 680 -8.97 -11.34 10.17
C ALA A 680 -10.25 -11.32 9.30
N LYS A 681 -10.73 -12.47 8.82
CA LYS A 681 -11.97 -12.56 8.02
C LYS A 681 -13.25 -12.30 8.82
N PRO A 682 -13.44 -12.86 10.03
CA PRO A 682 -14.53 -12.48 10.91
C PRO A 682 -14.58 -10.97 11.19
N SER A 683 -13.43 -10.32 11.34
CA SER A 683 -13.34 -8.87 11.55
C SER A 683 -13.89 -8.08 10.37
N LEU A 684 -13.58 -8.46 9.12
CA LEU A 684 -14.16 -7.83 7.93
C LEU A 684 -15.68 -7.98 7.89
N ASN A 685 -16.19 -9.17 8.18
CA ASN A 685 -17.63 -9.42 8.22
C ASN A 685 -18.31 -8.57 9.31
N LEU A 686 -17.68 -8.42 10.49
CA LEU A 686 -18.20 -7.59 11.57
C LEU A 686 -18.31 -6.11 11.16
N ILE A 687 -17.31 -5.58 10.45
CA ILE A 687 -17.34 -4.22 9.89
C ILE A 687 -18.49 -4.07 8.89
N GLY A 688 -18.68 -5.08 8.02
CA GLY A 688 -19.77 -5.11 7.06
C GLY A 688 -21.17 -5.07 7.70
N LEU A 689 -21.33 -5.72 8.85
CA LEU A 689 -22.59 -5.74 9.58
C LEU A 689 -22.98 -4.36 10.14
N TRP A 690 -22.02 -3.54 10.50
CA TRP A 690 -22.29 -2.17 10.96
C TRP A 690 -22.96 -1.31 9.89
N GLY A 691 -22.61 -1.57 8.60
CA GLY A 691 -23.22 -0.93 7.44
C GLY A 691 -24.54 -1.57 6.95
N ALA A 692 -25.04 -2.63 7.60
CA ALA A 692 -26.21 -3.39 7.15
C ALA A 692 -27.52 -2.57 7.09
N GLY A 693 -27.57 -1.43 7.78
CA GLY A 693 -28.71 -0.50 7.73
C GLY A 693 -28.97 0.06 6.32
N GLY A 694 -27.97 0.12 5.43
CA GLY A 694 -28.17 0.48 4.02
C GLY A 694 -29.10 -0.48 3.28
N GLY A 695 -28.98 -1.78 3.52
CA GLY A 695 -29.85 -2.80 2.95
C GLY A 695 -31.28 -2.81 3.51
N MET A 696 -31.47 -2.29 4.72
CA MET A 696 -32.77 -2.24 5.43
C MET A 696 -33.86 -1.58 4.60
N ILE A 697 -33.55 -0.50 3.85
CA ILE A 697 -34.54 0.25 3.06
C ILE A 697 -35.17 -0.64 1.99
N LEU A 698 -34.39 -1.46 1.31
CA LEU A 698 -34.88 -2.40 0.30
C LEU A 698 -35.79 -3.48 0.91
N TRP A 699 -35.39 -4.03 2.05
CA TRP A 699 -36.21 -4.99 2.81
C TRP A 699 -37.52 -4.37 3.29
N LEU A 700 -37.48 -3.10 3.76
CA LEU A 700 -38.66 -2.39 4.22
C LEU A 700 -39.65 -2.20 3.07
N ALA A 701 -39.18 -1.82 1.88
CA ALA A 701 -40.03 -1.70 0.69
C ALA A 701 -40.66 -3.05 0.33
N GLY A 702 -39.87 -4.17 0.38
CA GLY A 702 -40.39 -5.50 0.16
C GLY A 702 -41.44 -5.96 1.17
N LEU A 703 -41.22 -5.67 2.45
CA LEU A 703 -42.18 -6.00 3.53
C LEU A 703 -43.49 -5.20 3.39
N GLN A 704 -43.40 -3.95 2.92
CA GLN A 704 -44.56 -3.07 2.73
C GLN A 704 -45.34 -3.38 1.45
N SER A 705 -44.75 -4.10 0.49
CA SER A 705 -45.46 -4.52 -0.74
C SER A 705 -46.38 -5.73 -0.52
N ILE A 706 -46.28 -6.45 0.60
CA ILE A 706 -47.09 -7.63 0.88
C ILE A 706 -48.53 -7.19 1.25
N PRO A 707 -49.58 -7.67 0.53
CA PRO A 707 -50.96 -7.37 0.85
C PRO A 707 -51.34 -7.81 2.26
N THR A 708 -51.96 -6.92 3.03
CA THR A 708 -52.41 -7.21 4.41
C THR A 708 -53.45 -8.33 4.44
N THR A 709 -54.22 -8.50 3.40
CA THR A 709 -55.27 -9.54 3.27
C THR A 709 -54.66 -10.95 3.42
N LEU A 710 -53.42 -11.19 3.02
CA LEU A 710 -52.74 -12.46 3.21
C LEU A 710 -52.50 -12.78 4.70
N TYR A 711 -52.15 -11.78 5.46
CA TYR A 711 -51.98 -11.93 6.93
C TYR A 711 -53.30 -12.08 7.66
N GLU A 712 -54.35 -11.40 7.20
CA GLU A 712 -55.69 -11.57 7.76
C GLU A 712 -56.22 -12.94 7.49
N ALA A 713 -56.11 -13.47 6.27
CA ALA A 713 -56.52 -14.86 5.94
C ALA A 713 -55.73 -15.88 6.77
N ALA A 714 -54.39 -15.76 6.84
CA ALA A 714 -53.60 -16.63 7.66
C ALA A 714 -53.95 -16.57 9.16
N SER A 715 -54.40 -15.43 9.65
CA SER A 715 -54.83 -15.24 11.03
C SER A 715 -56.18 -15.93 11.28
N LEU A 716 -57.09 -15.89 10.31
CA LEU A 716 -58.37 -16.61 10.36
C LEU A 716 -58.17 -18.14 10.36
N ASP A 717 -57.16 -18.61 9.65
CA ASP A 717 -56.74 -20.03 9.65
C ASP A 717 -55.95 -20.45 10.92
N GLY A 718 -55.77 -19.54 11.87
CA GLY A 718 -55.12 -19.78 13.17
C GLY A 718 -53.58 -19.81 13.11
N ALA A 719 -52.96 -19.25 12.03
CA ALA A 719 -51.53 -19.25 11.92
C ALA A 719 -50.86 -18.32 12.94
N SER A 720 -49.89 -18.85 13.67
CA SER A 720 -49.05 -18.10 14.58
C SER A 720 -48.13 -17.13 13.82
N ARG A 721 -47.58 -16.07 14.47
CA ARG A 721 -46.66 -15.10 13.88
C ARG A 721 -45.48 -15.75 13.20
N ARG A 722 -44.93 -16.83 13.74
CA ARG A 722 -43.84 -17.60 13.13
C ARG A 722 -44.28 -18.30 11.84
N GLN A 723 -45.50 -18.88 11.82
CA GLN A 723 -46.06 -19.49 10.62
C GLN A 723 -46.36 -18.46 9.55
N GLN A 724 -46.93 -17.28 9.92
CA GLN A 724 -47.10 -16.16 8.98
C GLN A 724 -45.77 -15.70 8.38
N PHE A 725 -44.71 -15.59 9.19
CA PHE A 725 -43.39 -15.26 8.68
C PHE A 725 -42.85 -16.30 7.70
N MET A 726 -42.90 -17.58 8.04
CA MET A 726 -42.32 -18.64 7.20
C MET A 726 -43.13 -18.96 5.94
N HIS A 727 -44.46 -18.81 5.96
CA HIS A 727 -45.33 -19.25 4.87
C HIS A 727 -45.95 -18.09 4.08
N VAL A 728 -45.95 -16.86 4.62
CA VAL A 728 -46.43 -15.65 3.91
C VAL A 728 -45.27 -14.71 3.63
N THR A 729 -44.62 -14.20 4.69
CA THR A 729 -43.62 -13.14 4.54
C THR A 729 -42.43 -13.63 3.72
N LEU A 730 -41.80 -14.74 4.12
CA LEU A 730 -40.56 -15.24 3.49
C LEU A 730 -40.72 -15.61 1.99
N PRO A 731 -41.79 -16.31 1.57
CA PRO A 731 -42.06 -16.53 0.15
C PRO A 731 -42.30 -15.24 -0.63
N MET A 732 -43.07 -14.29 -0.10
CA MET A 732 -43.38 -13.05 -0.81
C MET A 732 -42.17 -12.13 -0.98
N ILE A 733 -41.21 -12.13 -0.04
CA ILE A 733 -39.96 -11.36 -0.17
C ILE A 733 -38.84 -12.13 -0.88
N SER A 734 -39.09 -13.35 -1.37
CA SER A 734 -38.06 -14.18 -2.04
C SER A 734 -37.41 -13.49 -3.26
N PRO A 735 -38.07 -12.63 -4.08
CA PRO A 735 -37.42 -11.84 -5.11
C PRO A 735 -36.38 -10.85 -4.55
N TYR A 736 -36.68 -10.26 -3.37
CA TYR A 736 -35.72 -9.36 -2.71
C TYR A 736 -34.53 -10.13 -2.10
N ILE A 737 -34.77 -11.35 -1.57
CA ILE A 737 -33.72 -12.28 -1.12
C ILE A 737 -32.80 -12.60 -2.30
N PHE A 738 -33.36 -12.96 -3.44
CA PHE A 738 -32.62 -13.31 -4.65
C PHE A 738 -31.79 -12.14 -5.17
N PHE A 739 -32.37 -10.93 -5.24
CA PHE A 739 -31.65 -9.72 -5.64
C PHE A 739 -30.45 -9.47 -4.69
N ASN A 740 -30.66 -9.51 -3.36
CA ASN A 740 -29.59 -9.30 -2.38
C ASN A 740 -28.51 -10.38 -2.47
N LEU A 741 -28.89 -11.63 -2.76
CA LEU A 741 -27.93 -12.74 -2.94
C LEU A 741 -27.02 -12.50 -4.14
N ILE A 742 -27.58 -12.08 -5.29
CA ILE A 742 -26.79 -11.75 -6.48
C ILE A 742 -25.86 -10.57 -6.21
N MET A 743 -26.42 -9.44 -5.72
CA MET A 743 -25.65 -8.23 -5.47
C MET A 743 -24.59 -8.45 -4.37
N GLY A 744 -24.93 -9.22 -3.36
CA GLY A 744 -24.00 -9.61 -2.28
C GLY A 744 -22.85 -10.48 -2.80
N THR A 745 -23.13 -11.44 -3.70
CA THR A 745 -22.10 -12.29 -4.32
C THR A 745 -21.14 -11.47 -5.17
N ILE A 746 -21.66 -10.57 -6.01
CA ILE A 746 -20.87 -9.66 -6.83
C ILE A 746 -20.01 -8.76 -5.92
N GLY A 747 -20.62 -8.13 -4.91
CA GLY A 747 -19.93 -7.22 -3.99
C GLY A 747 -18.84 -7.90 -3.15
N ALA A 748 -19.08 -9.12 -2.67
CA ALA A 748 -18.10 -9.86 -1.88
C ALA A 748 -16.85 -10.25 -2.71
N LEU A 749 -17.03 -10.64 -3.98
CA LEU A 749 -15.92 -10.95 -4.90
C LEU A 749 -15.19 -9.69 -5.36
N GLN A 750 -15.81 -8.52 -5.28
CA GLN A 750 -15.25 -7.20 -5.60
C GLN A 750 -14.77 -6.43 -4.35
N THR A 751 -14.76 -7.04 -3.17
CA THR A 751 -14.25 -6.40 -1.96
C THR A 751 -12.82 -5.94 -2.15
N PHE A 752 -12.52 -4.66 -1.84
CA PHE A 752 -11.19 -4.06 -2.00
C PHE A 752 -10.80 -3.18 -0.81
N GLU A 753 -11.44 -2.01 -0.66
CA GLU A 753 -10.98 -0.92 0.20
C GLU A 753 -10.73 -1.35 1.65
N THR A 754 -11.72 -2.00 2.26
CA THR A 754 -11.61 -2.47 3.66
C THR A 754 -10.50 -3.50 3.82
N ALA A 755 -10.41 -4.48 2.91
CA ALA A 755 -9.37 -5.52 2.96
C ALA A 755 -7.97 -4.94 2.76
N TYR A 756 -7.81 -3.99 1.83
CA TYR A 756 -6.54 -3.31 1.55
C TYR A 756 -6.07 -2.44 2.72
N ILE A 757 -6.97 -1.62 3.29
CA ILE A 757 -6.62 -0.73 4.42
C ILE A 757 -6.25 -1.56 5.65
N LEU A 758 -7.05 -2.58 6.01
CA LEU A 758 -6.77 -3.42 7.17
C LEU A 758 -5.53 -4.29 6.97
N GLY A 759 -5.28 -4.77 5.75
CA GLY A 759 -4.05 -5.49 5.42
C GLY A 759 -2.80 -4.67 5.69
N ASN A 760 -2.82 -3.38 5.38
CA ASN A 760 -1.69 -2.47 5.63
C ASN A 760 -1.46 -2.13 7.11
N THR A 761 -2.47 -2.25 7.97
CA THR A 761 -2.33 -1.93 9.40
C THR A 761 -1.66 -3.05 10.20
N ALA A 762 -1.55 -4.24 9.65
CA ALA A 762 -1.10 -5.46 10.35
C ALA A 762 0.40 -5.82 10.15
N GLY A 763 1.30 -4.84 10.01
CA GLY A 763 2.74 -5.12 10.09
C GLY A 763 3.46 -5.31 8.74
N GLY A 764 3.14 -4.51 7.73
CA GLY A 764 3.97 -4.38 6.52
C GLY A 764 3.59 -5.28 5.35
N GLN A 765 2.51 -6.05 5.44
CA GLN A 765 1.91 -6.76 4.30
C GLN A 765 0.58 -6.11 3.91
N THR A 766 0.37 -5.86 2.62
CA THR A 766 -0.91 -5.32 2.10
C THR A 766 -2.04 -6.36 2.08
N THR A 767 -1.76 -7.59 2.50
CA THR A 767 -2.65 -8.76 2.36
C THR A 767 -3.07 -9.38 3.68
N GLY A 768 -2.69 -8.73 4.81
CA GLY A 768 -2.97 -9.21 6.16
C GLY A 768 -2.18 -10.46 6.56
N PRO A 769 -2.31 -10.94 7.80
CA PRO A 769 -1.54 -12.07 8.31
C PRO A 769 -1.83 -13.35 7.51
N ASP A 770 -0.79 -14.05 7.08
CA ASP A 770 -0.83 -15.25 6.22
C ASP A 770 -1.73 -15.06 4.98
N ASP A 771 -1.63 -13.91 4.31
CA ASP A 771 -2.48 -13.57 3.17
C ASP A 771 -3.99 -13.74 3.44
N SER A 772 -4.44 -13.64 4.69
CA SER A 772 -5.84 -13.87 5.07
C SER A 772 -6.82 -12.83 4.51
N LEU A 773 -6.32 -11.64 4.18
CA LEU A 773 -7.06 -10.54 3.55
C LEU A 773 -6.74 -10.39 2.05
N LEU A 774 -5.96 -11.30 1.48
CA LEU A 774 -5.73 -11.38 0.04
C LEU A 774 -7.04 -11.79 -0.65
N VAL A 775 -7.79 -10.80 -1.13
CA VAL A 775 -8.98 -10.99 -1.97
C VAL A 775 -8.66 -10.68 -3.44
N PRO A 776 -9.45 -11.14 -4.44
CA PRO A 776 -9.08 -11.02 -5.86
C PRO A 776 -8.76 -9.60 -6.30
N VAL A 777 -9.51 -8.59 -5.82
CA VAL A 777 -9.28 -7.20 -6.23
C VAL A 777 -8.04 -6.60 -5.55
N VAL A 778 -7.69 -7.00 -4.31
CA VAL A 778 -6.40 -6.62 -3.69
C VAL A 778 -5.24 -7.23 -4.48
N TYR A 779 -5.33 -8.51 -4.87
CA TYR A 779 -4.32 -9.16 -5.70
C TYR A 779 -4.15 -8.49 -7.07
N LEU A 780 -5.27 -8.13 -7.70
CA LEU A 780 -5.28 -7.37 -8.96
C LEU A 780 -4.60 -6.01 -8.78
N PHE A 781 -4.96 -5.27 -7.73
CA PHE A 781 -4.42 -3.93 -7.44
C PHE A 781 -2.90 -3.98 -7.22
N ASN A 782 -2.40 -4.92 -6.43
CA ASN A 782 -0.97 -5.08 -6.19
C ASN A 782 -0.22 -5.38 -7.50
N ASN A 783 -0.75 -6.27 -8.35
CA ASN A 783 -0.13 -6.54 -9.65
C ASN A 783 -0.16 -5.34 -10.58
N ALA A 784 -1.27 -4.58 -10.64
CA ALA A 784 -1.40 -3.42 -11.51
C ALA A 784 -0.50 -2.25 -11.09
N PHE A 785 -0.50 -1.91 -9.79
CA PHE A 785 0.01 -0.63 -9.30
C PHE A 785 1.24 -0.71 -8.38
N GLN A 786 1.52 -1.87 -7.79
CA GLN A 786 2.76 -2.09 -7.02
C GLN A 786 3.84 -2.78 -7.88
N TYR A 787 3.43 -3.78 -8.67
CA TYR A 787 4.36 -4.52 -9.54
C TYR A 787 4.34 -4.02 -10.99
N PHE A 788 3.47 -3.05 -11.33
CA PHE A 788 3.35 -2.47 -12.68
C PHE A 788 3.07 -3.49 -13.78
N LYS A 789 2.31 -4.55 -13.50
CA LYS A 789 1.93 -5.60 -14.44
C LYS A 789 0.49 -5.39 -14.93
N MET A 790 0.25 -4.31 -15.67
CA MET A 790 -1.10 -3.92 -16.07
C MET A 790 -1.75 -4.95 -17.00
N GLY A 791 -0.98 -5.56 -17.92
CA GLY A 791 -1.49 -6.62 -18.79
C GLY A 791 -1.92 -7.87 -18.01
N TYR A 792 -1.09 -8.30 -17.05
CA TYR A 792 -1.41 -9.42 -16.17
C TYR A 792 -2.62 -9.12 -15.25
N ALA A 793 -2.69 -7.93 -14.69
CA ALA A 793 -3.83 -7.49 -13.88
C ALA A 793 -5.13 -7.45 -14.69
N SER A 794 -5.05 -7.07 -15.98
CA SER A 794 -6.17 -7.16 -16.92
C SER A 794 -6.63 -8.61 -17.13
N ALA A 795 -5.70 -9.56 -17.27
CA ALA A 795 -6.06 -10.98 -17.39
C ALA A 795 -6.75 -11.50 -16.11
N LEU A 796 -6.25 -11.09 -14.93
CA LEU A 796 -6.87 -11.42 -13.64
C LEU A 796 -8.29 -10.86 -13.53
N ALA A 797 -8.50 -9.61 -13.96
CA ALA A 797 -9.82 -8.98 -13.99
C ALA A 797 -10.82 -9.76 -14.86
N TRP A 798 -10.38 -10.26 -16.02
CA TRP A 798 -11.22 -11.07 -16.90
C TRP A 798 -11.53 -12.45 -16.32
N ILE A 799 -10.59 -13.11 -15.64
CA ILE A 799 -10.85 -14.35 -14.89
C ILE A 799 -11.89 -14.10 -13.80
N LEU A 800 -11.72 -13.03 -13.01
CA LEU A 800 -12.69 -12.66 -11.97
C LEU A 800 -14.08 -12.40 -12.56
N PHE A 801 -14.15 -11.67 -13.70
CA PHE A 801 -15.40 -11.44 -14.41
C PHE A 801 -16.08 -12.76 -14.83
N ILE A 802 -15.34 -13.71 -15.40
CA ILE A 802 -15.87 -15.03 -15.79
C ILE A 802 -16.39 -15.80 -14.57
N ILE A 803 -15.69 -15.76 -13.45
CA ILE A 803 -16.11 -16.40 -12.19
C ILE A 803 -17.43 -15.78 -11.70
N ILE A 804 -17.50 -14.45 -11.63
CA ILE A 804 -18.70 -13.72 -11.19
C ILE A 804 -19.88 -14.03 -12.13
N LEU A 805 -19.65 -13.99 -13.44
CA LEU A 805 -20.67 -14.28 -14.45
C LEU A 805 -21.18 -15.71 -14.31
N GLY A 806 -20.29 -16.70 -14.14
CA GLY A 806 -20.64 -18.09 -13.94
C GLY A 806 -21.49 -18.32 -12.68
N LEU A 807 -21.10 -17.71 -11.55
CA LEU A 807 -21.89 -17.75 -10.31
C LEU A 807 -23.26 -17.09 -10.49
N THR A 808 -23.32 -15.95 -11.14
CA THR A 808 -24.57 -15.21 -11.40
C THR A 808 -25.52 -16.02 -12.31
N ILE A 809 -25.00 -16.62 -13.38
CA ILE A 809 -25.79 -17.50 -14.25
C ILE A 809 -26.31 -18.71 -13.48
N GLY A 810 -25.47 -19.31 -12.61
CA GLY A 810 -25.87 -20.39 -11.73
C GLY A 810 -27.04 -20.00 -10.82
N GLN A 811 -26.94 -18.83 -10.17
CA GLN A 811 -28.01 -18.29 -9.30
C GLN A 811 -29.30 -18.02 -10.09
N LEU A 812 -29.20 -17.42 -11.29
CA LEU A 812 -30.34 -17.17 -12.18
C LEU A 812 -31.05 -18.48 -12.60
N LYS A 813 -30.30 -19.53 -12.93
CA LYS A 813 -30.86 -20.85 -13.27
C LYS A 813 -31.53 -21.56 -12.09
N MET A 814 -31.09 -21.25 -10.86
CA MET A 814 -31.69 -21.81 -9.63
C MET A 814 -32.93 -21.03 -9.17
N ALA A 815 -33.07 -19.75 -9.55
CA ALA A 815 -34.13 -18.87 -9.10
C ALA A 815 -35.55 -19.43 -9.29
N PRO A 816 -35.95 -20.03 -10.43
CA PRO A 816 -37.31 -20.54 -10.64
C PRO A 816 -37.75 -21.64 -9.66
N ARG A 817 -36.79 -22.23 -8.91
CA ARG A 817 -37.09 -23.31 -7.95
C ARG A 817 -37.57 -22.82 -6.58
N TRP A 818 -37.28 -21.56 -6.23
CA TRP A 818 -37.54 -21.07 -4.88
C TRP A 818 -37.96 -19.57 -4.81
N VAL A 819 -37.80 -18.82 -5.90
CA VAL A 819 -38.26 -17.43 -5.97
C VAL A 819 -39.70 -17.40 -6.45
N HIS A 820 -40.56 -16.75 -5.66
CA HIS A 820 -41.99 -16.64 -5.98
C HIS A 820 -42.30 -15.28 -6.61
N TYR A 821 -42.74 -15.30 -7.86
CA TYR A 821 -43.24 -14.08 -8.56
C TYR A 821 -44.76 -14.11 -8.66
N GLU A 822 -45.44 -13.02 -8.25
CA GLU A 822 -46.91 -12.93 -8.33
C GLU A 822 -47.49 -13.12 -9.74
N SER A 823 -46.66 -12.92 -10.79
CA SER A 823 -47.09 -13.05 -12.19
C SER A 823 -47.06 -14.47 -12.74
N ASP A 824 -46.54 -15.44 -12.05
CA ASP A 824 -46.39 -16.84 -12.54
C ASP A 824 -47.65 -17.67 -12.44
N ASN A 825 -48.78 -17.10 -12.05
CA ASN A 825 -50.10 -17.73 -12.14
C ASN A 825 -50.74 -17.48 -13.54
N LYS A 826 -50.10 -17.93 -14.65
CA LYS A 826 -50.73 -18.12 -15.93
C LYS A 826 -50.45 -19.51 -16.47
#